data_8c1f3f427f831e00a2ff6772f057e671
#
_entry.id   8c1f3f427f831e00a2ff6772f057e671
#
_cell.length_a   1.000
_cell.length_b   1.000
_cell.length_c   1.000
_cell.angle_alpha   90.00
_cell.angle_beta   90.00
_cell.angle_gamma   90.00
#
_symmetry.space_group_name_H-M   'P 1'
#
loop_
_entity.id
_entity.type
_entity.pdbx_description
1 polymer ?
#
loop_
_entity_poly.entity_id
_entity_poly.type
_entity_poly.pdbx_seq_one_letter_code
_entity_poly.pdbx_strand_id
1 'polypeptide(L)'
;MKLRLLWHIVRRQFITQRLVIIPFILAVSVLFMIEYTLVSIGLNSYIKQKNDFLVPFIIIANYFLALLTFIFIFYANHFMMSQRRKEFSIFMTLGMTKKSMRLIVVMETILQFVIISVVSIAGGYLLGAIFFLFIQKIMGSEVATLRYYPFDSVAMFITLIIIAVLMGMLLIFNLFSINFQRPITYQHRSDSSVISRWLRYVLIVIGSAALYLGYFIALQQDTTFGAFFKIWIVIGLVIIGTYAFFVGISEIIISILQQVSKVYYHPRYFFVVVGMRVRLKMNAVSLATITLLCTFLIVTLTMTLTTYRDMNHTITKLITNDYDLSFSDNSKSQIERQQTIENIKRDIQGSVNAKDFKVYETTLFRASLEKNRAYYKLKQASDDIPIDFIGNEGAIFSRQSVMITAFTAQDYNRYHQNKLHLDNQSIGMITNVPIFKKQSKVGLNNEVFKVKQLDAHALNLMMIQDSMVLIVKDNNQLQKVKGFYAHEQKNSTISINFNVFGKTKLTTSQIQKLSKKYDASINSKSEMLMVWDRLTGGLIFVGGVVSIVLVIGIFLMMYYKQVSEAYANQHNYDIMKKLGLDNGRIAKITRNQMTFLFAIPITVALIHTLISSNIVYTLLNMIGINNHHIFLTSYVLAVIIISFLYMAMYKITSYIYAKVIHQQRN
;
A
#
# COMPACT_ATOMS: atom_id res chain seq x y z
N MET A 1 34.48 40.29 -9.08
CA MET A 1 34.53 39.68 -10.44
C MET A 1 34.18 38.19 -10.46
N LYS A 2 34.71 37.33 -9.54
CA LYS A 2 34.46 35.89 -9.51
C LYS A 2 32.97 35.50 -9.34
N LEU A 3 32.21 36.12 -8.42
CA LEU A 3 30.81 35.77 -8.15
C LEU A 3 29.87 36.07 -9.34
N ARG A 4 30.05 37.21 -10.02
CA ARG A 4 29.26 37.54 -11.20
C ARG A 4 29.48 36.55 -12.36
N LEU A 5 30.71 36.09 -12.54
CA LEU A 5 31.05 35.08 -13.56
C LEU A 5 30.39 33.74 -13.22
N LEU A 6 30.48 33.30 -11.96
CA LEU A 6 29.86 32.05 -11.51
C LEU A 6 28.33 32.08 -11.65
N TRP A 7 27.70 33.22 -11.31
CA TRP A 7 26.26 33.42 -11.51
C TRP A 7 25.87 33.34 -13.00
N HIS A 8 26.68 33.94 -13.87
CA HIS A 8 26.43 33.86 -15.31
C HIS A 8 26.52 32.43 -15.83
N ILE A 9 27.46 31.63 -15.32
CA ILE A 9 27.58 30.21 -15.62
C ILE A 9 26.32 29.46 -15.17
N VAL A 10 25.87 29.67 -13.93
CA VAL A 10 24.65 29.02 -13.38
C VAL A 10 23.43 29.36 -14.25
N ARG A 11 23.20 30.64 -14.56
CA ARG A 11 22.09 31.07 -15.41
C ARG A 11 22.11 30.41 -16.79
N ARG A 12 23.30 30.38 -17.41
CA ARG A 12 23.49 29.76 -18.74
C ARG A 12 23.21 28.25 -18.68
N GLN A 13 23.61 27.59 -17.62
CA GLN A 13 23.34 26.16 -17.42
C GLN A 13 21.82 25.82 -17.35
N PHE A 14 21.03 26.64 -16.67
CA PHE A 14 19.58 26.48 -16.66
C PHE A 14 18.96 26.50 -18.06
N ILE A 15 19.51 27.34 -18.96
CA ILE A 15 19.04 27.43 -20.34
C ILE A 15 19.55 26.27 -21.18
N THR A 16 20.85 25.93 -21.05
CA THR A 16 21.47 24.87 -21.85
C THR A 16 21.01 23.48 -21.47
N GLN A 17 20.82 23.24 -20.18
CA GLN A 17 20.38 21.93 -19.64
C GLN A 17 18.89 21.90 -19.26
N ARG A 18 18.07 22.74 -19.92
CA ARG A 18 16.63 22.83 -19.62
C ARG A 18 15.89 21.49 -19.69
N LEU A 19 16.30 20.56 -20.54
CA LEU A 19 15.71 19.22 -20.67
C LEU A 19 15.97 18.30 -19.45
N VAL A 20 16.91 18.68 -18.58
CA VAL A 20 17.23 17.91 -17.37
C VAL A 20 16.77 18.66 -16.12
N ILE A 21 17.05 19.96 -16.03
CA ILE A 21 16.79 20.76 -14.83
C ILE A 21 15.31 21.09 -14.66
N ILE A 22 14.60 21.49 -15.74
CA ILE A 22 13.18 21.87 -15.62
C ILE A 22 12.30 20.69 -15.18
N PRO A 23 12.39 19.49 -15.78
CA PRO A 23 11.63 18.34 -15.30
C PRO A 23 11.95 17.96 -13.86
N PHE A 24 13.22 18.13 -13.42
CA PHE A 24 13.60 17.92 -12.02
C PHE A 24 12.84 18.87 -11.10
N ILE A 25 12.93 20.17 -11.35
CA ILE A 25 12.26 21.19 -10.53
C ILE A 25 10.75 20.95 -10.50
N LEU A 26 10.10 20.73 -11.64
CA LEU A 26 8.66 20.50 -11.72
C LEU A 26 8.25 19.28 -10.92
N ALA A 27 8.93 18.18 -11.11
CA ALA A 27 8.59 16.95 -10.46
C ALA A 27 8.80 16.97 -8.93
N VAL A 28 9.93 17.52 -8.49
CA VAL A 28 10.22 17.70 -7.07
C VAL A 28 9.22 18.69 -6.45
N SER A 29 8.85 19.75 -7.16
CA SER A 29 7.82 20.68 -6.71
C SER A 29 6.48 20.00 -6.55
N VAL A 30 6.06 19.13 -7.47
CA VAL A 30 4.78 18.42 -7.35
C VAL A 30 4.79 17.45 -6.16
N LEU A 31 5.89 16.77 -5.91
CA LEU A 31 6.01 15.90 -4.71
C LEU A 31 5.84 16.71 -3.42
N PHE A 32 6.50 17.86 -3.32
CA PHE A 32 6.36 18.74 -2.16
C PHE A 32 5.03 19.51 -2.11
N MET A 33 4.33 19.73 -3.24
CA MET A 33 2.95 20.19 -3.24
C MET A 33 2.04 19.19 -2.50
N ILE A 34 2.21 17.90 -2.77
CA ILE A 34 1.44 16.85 -2.10
C ILE A 34 1.82 16.77 -0.61
N GLU A 35 3.11 16.93 -0.29
CA GLU A 35 3.61 17.00 1.09
C GLU A 35 2.92 18.13 1.87
N TYR A 36 2.93 19.37 1.33
CA TYR A 36 2.23 20.50 1.91
C TYR A 36 0.73 20.21 2.09
N THR A 37 0.10 19.62 1.10
CA THR A 37 -1.32 19.25 1.13
C THR A 37 -1.64 18.31 2.28
N LEU A 38 -0.85 17.25 2.46
CA LEU A 38 -1.05 16.30 3.57
C LEU A 38 -0.83 16.96 4.93
N VAL A 39 0.25 17.74 5.09
CA VAL A 39 0.53 18.45 6.34
C VAL A 39 -0.60 19.43 6.67
N SER A 40 -1.04 20.23 5.71
CA SER A 40 -2.10 21.24 5.88
C SER A 40 -3.46 20.60 6.23
N ILE A 41 -3.84 19.50 5.58
CA ILE A 41 -5.07 18.75 5.89
C ILE A 41 -4.95 18.08 7.26
N GLY A 42 -3.80 17.52 7.61
CA GLY A 42 -3.55 16.84 8.89
C GLY A 42 -3.58 17.80 10.08
N LEU A 43 -3.22 19.08 9.88
CA LEU A 43 -3.28 20.12 10.92
C LEU A 43 -4.65 20.80 11.02
N ASN A 44 -5.50 20.63 10.01
CA ASN A 44 -6.77 21.34 9.91
C ASN A 44 -7.75 20.98 11.06
N SER A 45 -8.19 21.99 11.80
CA SER A 45 -9.07 21.82 12.97
C SER A 45 -10.43 21.22 12.61
N TYR A 46 -11.00 21.58 11.46
CA TYR A 46 -12.27 21.02 10.99
C TYR A 46 -12.17 19.51 10.75
N ILE A 47 -11.09 19.06 10.11
CA ILE A 47 -10.84 17.64 9.88
C ILE A 47 -10.64 16.89 11.19
N LYS A 48 -9.85 17.44 12.13
CA LYS A 48 -9.63 16.84 13.45
C LYS A 48 -10.94 16.64 14.23
N GLN A 49 -11.82 17.63 14.20
CA GLN A 49 -13.11 17.55 14.92
C GLN A 49 -14.12 16.59 14.24
N LYS A 50 -14.09 16.50 12.92
CA LYS A 50 -15.07 15.70 12.16
C LYS A 50 -14.62 14.26 11.94
N ASN A 51 -13.32 13.99 11.88
CA ASN A 51 -12.79 12.67 11.57
C ASN A 51 -11.42 12.42 12.23
N ASP A 52 -11.45 12.00 13.48
CA ASP A 52 -10.25 11.69 14.26
C ASP A 52 -9.46 10.51 13.67
N PHE A 53 -10.12 9.59 12.93
CA PHE A 53 -9.47 8.45 12.30
C PHE A 53 -8.60 8.85 11.11
N LEU A 54 -8.89 9.95 10.42
CA LEU A 54 -8.16 10.40 9.24
C LEU A 54 -6.74 10.88 9.59
N VAL A 55 -6.59 11.56 10.74
CA VAL A 55 -5.32 12.19 11.12
C VAL A 55 -4.15 11.20 11.25
N PRO A 56 -4.28 10.06 11.97
CA PRO A 56 -3.22 9.04 12.01
C PRO A 56 -2.83 8.51 10.63
N PHE A 57 -3.81 8.28 9.74
CA PHE A 57 -3.52 7.83 8.37
C PHE A 57 -2.75 8.88 7.57
N ILE A 58 -3.10 10.17 7.71
CA ILE A 58 -2.37 11.27 7.07
C ILE A 58 -0.92 11.33 7.58
N ILE A 59 -0.70 11.17 8.88
CA ILE A 59 0.64 11.18 9.48
C ILE A 59 1.50 10.05 8.90
N ILE A 60 0.96 8.83 8.85
CA ILE A 60 1.65 7.66 8.27
C ILE A 60 1.94 7.90 6.79
N ALA A 61 0.95 8.40 6.03
CA ALA A 61 1.12 8.72 4.62
C ALA A 61 2.20 9.78 4.39
N ASN A 62 2.28 10.78 5.28
CA ASN A 62 3.28 11.85 5.19
C ASN A 62 4.70 11.33 5.37
N TYR A 63 4.95 10.48 6.37
CA TYR A 63 6.26 9.82 6.52
C TYR A 63 6.61 8.94 5.33
N PHE A 64 5.66 8.19 4.81
CA PHE A 64 5.86 7.36 3.63
C PHE A 64 6.15 8.20 2.39
N LEU A 65 5.42 9.31 2.20
CA LEU A 65 5.64 10.26 1.12
C LEU A 65 7.02 10.91 1.20
N ALA A 66 7.44 11.37 2.38
CA ALA A 66 8.76 11.96 2.60
C ALA A 66 9.88 10.96 2.23
N LEU A 67 9.72 9.68 2.60
CA LEU A 67 10.65 8.61 2.21
C LEU A 67 10.70 8.40 0.68
N LEU A 68 9.54 8.33 0.03
CA LEU A 68 9.46 8.20 -1.44
C LEU A 68 10.07 9.41 -2.13
N THR A 69 9.75 10.63 -1.67
CA THR A 69 10.30 11.88 -2.18
C THR A 69 11.82 11.90 -2.05
N PHE A 70 12.37 11.48 -0.93
CA PHE A 70 13.81 11.30 -0.74
C PHE A 70 14.41 10.37 -1.82
N ILE A 71 13.85 9.17 -2.00
CA ILE A 71 14.32 8.21 -3.00
C ILE A 71 14.29 8.82 -4.41
N PHE A 72 13.19 9.48 -4.78
CA PHE A 72 13.04 10.07 -6.12
C PHE A 72 13.98 11.24 -6.36
N ILE A 73 14.14 12.13 -5.39
CA ILE A 73 15.06 13.27 -5.49
C ILE A 73 16.50 12.79 -5.66
N PHE A 74 16.94 11.83 -4.83
CA PHE A 74 18.29 11.28 -4.93
C PHE A 74 18.54 10.55 -6.24
N TYR A 75 17.57 9.77 -6.73
CA TYR A 75 17.65 9.11 -8.02
C TYR A 75 17.78 10.13 -9.18
N ALA A 76 16.90 11.11 -9.23
CA ALA A 76 16.92 12.14 -10.28
C ALA A 76 18.20 12.99 -10.22
N ASN A 77 18.65 13.34 -9.01
CA ASN A 77 19.90 14.07 -8.80
C ASN A 77 21.13 13.27 -9.20
N HIS A 78 21.19 11.97 -8.86
CA HIS A 78 22.30 11.10 -9.29
C HIS A 78 22.46 11.14 -10.81
N PHE A 79 21.33 11.06 -11.53
CA PHE A 79 21.32 11.18 -12.98
C PHE A 79 21.79 12.57 -13.44
N MET A 80 21.22 13.64 -12.90
CA MET A 80 21.60 15.02 -13.23
C MET A 80 23.11 15.26 -13.03
N MET A 81 23.66 14.82 -11.90
CA MET A 81 25.09 14.95 -11.60
C MET A 81 25.97 14.08 -12.50
N SER A 82 25.49 12.91 -12.94
CA SER A 82 26.26 12.06 -13.85
C SER A 82 26.47 12.70 -15.22
N GLN A 83 25.49 13.44 -15.74
CA GLN A 83 25.61 14.22 -16.99
C GLN A 83 26.60 15.39 -16.84
N ARG A 84 26.57 16.05 -15.69
CA ARG A 84 27.44 17.20 -15.40
C ARG A 84 28.89 16.84 -15.15
N ARG A 85 29.20 15.59 -14.84
CA ARG A 85 30.60 15.17 -14.63
C ARG A 85 31.49 15.47 -15.82
N LYS A 86 30.99 15.33 -17.05
CA LYS A 86 31.75 15.68 -18.27
C LYS A 86 32.09 17.19 -18.31
N GLU A 87 31.14 18.04 -18.01
CA GLU A 87 31.35 19.52 -17.97
C GLU A 87 32.31 19.89 -16.86
N PHE A 88 32.19 19.32 -15.66
CA PHE A 88 33.11 19.55 -14.55
C PHE A 88 34.54 19.13 -14.89
N SER A 89 34.69 18.01 -15.63
CA SER A 89 36.01 17.58 -16.12
C SER A 89 36.62 18.61 -17.06
N ILE A 90 35.84 19.16 -18.00
CA ILE A 90 36.29 20.21 -18.91
C ILE A 90 36.68 21.49 -18.15
N PHE A 91 35.86 21.90 -17.16
CA PHE A 91 36.19 23.09 -16.34
C PHE A 91 37.46 22.91 -15.52
N MET A 92 37.72 21.68 -15.00
CA MET A 92 38.97 21.39 -14.32
C MET A 92 40.19 21.45 -15.25
N THR A 93 40.06 20.96 -16.49
CA THR A 93 41.10 21.02 -17.50
C THR A 93 41.42 22.46 -17.91
N LEU A 94 40.40 23.32 -17.91
CA LEU A 94 40.54 24.75 -18.14
C LEU A 94 41.04 25.55 -16.94
N GLY A 95 41.45 24.89 -15.85
CA GLY A 95 42.06 25.49 -14.67
C GLY A 95 41.06 25.92 -13.57
N MET A 96 39.81 25.56 -13.65
CA MET A 96 38.84 25.86 -12.58
C MET A 96 39.13 25.04 -11.35
N THR A 97 39.20 25.68 -10.16
CA THR A 97 39.43 25.01 -8.90
C THR A 97 38.20 24.26 -8.39
N LYS A 98 38.39 23.19 -7.62
CA LYS A 98 37.29 22.45 -6.95
C LYS A 98 36.43 23.35 -6.06
N LYS A 99 37.01 24.40 -5.42
CA LYS A 99 36.27 25.38 -4.63
C LYS A 99 35.26 26.16 -5.48
N SER A 100 35.65 26.60 -6.69
CA SER A 100 34.72 27.29 -7.61
C SER A 100 33.60 26.38 -8.10
N MET A 101 33.88 25.12 -8.38
CA MET A 101 32.86 24.15 -8.77
C MET A 101 31.86 23.87 -7.64
N ARG A 102 32.35 23.72 -6.40
CA ARG A 102 31.44 23.56 -5.23
C ARG A 102 30.51 24.77 -5.10
N LEU A 103 31.07 26.01 -5.31
CA LEU A 103 30.27 27.23 -5.21
C LEU A 103 29.18 27.28 -6.31
N ILE A 104 29.47 26.81 -7.53
CA ILE A 104 28.46 26.69 -8.59
C ILE A 104 27.31 25.75 -8.14
N VAL A 105 27.64 24.57 -7.62
CA VAL A 105 26.64 23.61 -7.16
C VAL A 105 25.82 24.17 -5.99
N VAL A 106 26.45 24.88 -5.05
CA VAL A 106 25.72 25.53 -3.94
C VAL A 106 24.75 26.58 -4.47
N MET A 107 25.21 27.49 -5.36
CA MET A 107 24.34 28.52 -5.93
C MET A 107 23.16 27.94 -6.71
N GLU A 108 23.40 26.86 -7.46
CA GLU A 108 22.35 26.16 -8.20
C GLU A 108 21.36 25.51 -7.31
N THR A 109 21.81 24.78 -6.26
CA THR A 109 20.92 24.13 -5.31
C THR A 109 20.08 25.15 -4.53
N ILE A 110 20.65 26.31 -4.17
CA ILE A 110 19.91 27.41 -3.54
C ILE A 110 18.83 27.95 -4.49
N LEU A 111 19.14 28.15 -5.76
CA LEU A 111 18.18 28.63 -6.75
C LEU A 111 17.05 27.60 -6.95
N GLN A 112 17.39 26.32 -7.05
CA GLN A 112 16.40 25.22 -7.10
C GLN A 112 15.54 25.19 -5.85
N PHE A 113 16.13 25.30 -4.66
CA PHE A 113 15.42 25.34 -3.39
C PHE A 113 14.38 26.48 -3.37
N VAL A 114 14.74 27.69 -3.76
CA VAL A 114 13.82 28.83 -3.78
C VAL A 114 12.65 28.58 -4.75
N ILE A 115 12.95 28.14 -5.97
CA ILE A 115 11.91 27.89 -7.00
C ILE A 115 10.98 26.76 -6.52
N ILE A 116 11.53 25.65 -6.05
CA ILE A 116 10.77 24.50 -5.55
C ILE A 116 9.89 24.91 -4.37
N SER A 117 10.43 25.66 -3.40
CA SER A 117 9.66 26.09 -2.22
C SER A 117 8.47 26.97 -2.59
N VAL A 118 8.68 27.98 -3.46
CA VAL A 118 7.59 28.87 -3.90
C VAL A 118 6.51 28.08 -4.65
N VAL A 119 6.93 27.27 -5.63
CA VAL A 119 5.99 26.49 -6.46
C VAL A 119 5.25 25.45 -5.61
N SER A 120 5.95 24.79 -4.66
CA SER A 120 5.36 23.76 -3.80
C SER A 120 4.33 24.32 -2.83
N ILE A 121 4.60 25.44 -2.19
CA ILE A 121 3.68 26.04 -1.23
C ILE A 121 2.46 26.63 -1.96
N ALA A 122 2.68 27.42 -3.02
CA ALA A 122 1.58 28.01 -3.78
C ALA A 122 0.69 26.93 -4.44
N GLY A 123 1.30 25.97 -5.13
CA GLY A 123 0.61 24.88 -5.78
C GLY A 123 0.00 23.90 -4.77
N GLY A 124 0.68 23.66 -3.64
CA GLY A 124 0.20 22.79 -2.56
C GLY A 124 -1.02 23.34 -1.85
N TYR A 125 -1.10 24.65 -1.64
CA TYR A 125 -2.29 25.29 -1.11
C TYR A 125 -3.49 25.14 -2.05
N LEU A 126 -3.30 25.36 -3.36
CA LEU A 126 -4.36 25.18 -4.37
C LEU A 126 -4.81 23.71 -4.46
N LEU A 127 -3.87 22.79 -4.50
CA LEU A 127 -4.13 21.36 -4.56
C LEU A 127 -4.79 20.86 -3.27
N GLY A 128 -4.36 21.39 -2.13
CA GLY A 128 -4.95 21.12 -0.82
C GLY A 128 -6.40 21.60 -0.71
N ALA A 129 -6.74 22.75 -1.30
CA ALA A 129 -8.11 23.23 -1.36
C ALA A 129 -9.02 22.26 -2.14
N ILE A 130 -8.55 21.72 -3.26
CA ILE A 130 -9.28 20.72 -4.05
C ILE A 130 -9.47 19.43 -3.25
N PHE A 131 -8.41 18.92 -2.63
CA PHE A 131 -8.48 17.71 -1.81
C PHE A 131 -9.35 17.90 -0.57
N PHE A 132 -9.33 19.06 0.05
CA PHE A 132 -10.20 19.38 1.19
C PHE A 132 -11.69 19.33 0.82
N LEU A 133 -12.07 19.88 -0.35
CA LEU A 133 -13.44 19.76 -0.84
C LEU A 133 -13.83 18.31 -1.15
N PHE A 134 -12.88 17.52 -1.69
CA PHE A 134 -13.09 16.10 -1.95
C PHE A 134 -13.30 15.30 -0.65
N ILE A 135 -12.49 15.57 0.39
CA ILE A 135 -12.64 14.95 1.71
C ILE A 135 -14.00 15.33 2.33
N GLN A 136 -14.40 16.60 2.29
CA GLN A 136 -15.71 17.01 2.79
C GLN A 136 -16.85 16.25 2.12
N LYS A 137 -16.77 16.02 0.80
CA LYS A 137 -17.77 15.27 0.05
C LYS A 137 -17.81 13.79 0.48
N ILE A 138 -16.66 13.15 0.67
CA ILE A 138 -16.58 11.77 1.18
C ILE A 138 -17.13 11.66 2.59
N MET A 139 -16.92 12.69 3.43
CA MET A 139 -17.43 12.75 4.80
C MET A 139 -18.94 13.03 4.89
N GLY A 140 -19.66 13.09 3.78
CA GLY A 140 -21.09 13.28 3.74
C GLY A 140 -21.54 14.71 4.09
N SER A 141 -20.68 15.71 3.94
CA SER A 141 -21.06 17.12 4.14
C SER A 141 -22.04 17.55 3.04
N GLU A 142 -23.21 18.08 3.43
CA GLU A 142 -24.25 18.54 2.48
C GLU A 142 -23.74 19.65 1.55
N VAL A 143 -22.89 20.54 2.07
CA VAL A 143 -22.26 21.62 1.30
C VAL A 143 -20.77 21.65 1.55
N ALA A 144 -19.98 21.35 0.51
CA ALA A 144 -18.53 21.48 0.56
C ALA A 144 -18.13 22.96 0.43
N THR A 145 -17.36 23.48 1.40
CA THR A 145 -16.96 24.89 1.45
C THR A 145 -15.49 25.05 1.81
N LEU A 146 -14.81 26.00 1.17
CA LEU A 146 -13.41 26.37 1.46
C LEU A 146 -13.25 27.26 2.69
N ARG A 147 -14.34 27.70 3.32
CA ARG A 147 -14.30 28.56 4.53
C ARG A 147 -13.47 27.95 5.66
N TYR A 148 -13.44 26.63 5.76
CA TYR A 148 -12.70 25.89 6.78
C TYR A 148 -11.29 25.46 6.35
N TYR A 149 -10.79 25.97 5.21
CA TYR A 149 -9.45 25.73 4.72
C TYR A 149 -8.68 27.04 4.51
N PRO A 150 -8.35 27.76 5.60
CA PRO A 150 -7.49 28.93 5.52
C PRO A 150 -6.05 28.52 5.18
N PHE A 151 -5.24 29.48 4.74
CA PHE A 151 -3.81 29.27 4.59
C PHE A 151 -3.17 28.99 5.97
N ASP A 152 -2.46 27.88 6.08
CA ASP A 152 -1.84 27.45 7.34
C ASP A 152 -0.33 27.73 7.31
N SER A 153 0.09 28.71 8.12
CA SER A 153 1.50 29.10 8.26
C SER A 153 2.35 27.98 8.89
N VAL A 154 1.77 27.17 9.80
CA VAL A 154 2.48 26.07 10.45
C VAL A 154 2.78 24.97 9.43
N ALA A 155 1.80 24.62 8.59
CA ALA A 155 2.00 23.68 7.49
C ALA A 155 3.07 24.17 6.50
N MET A 156 3.08 25.48 6.20
CA MET A 156 4.12 26.09 5.37
C MET A 156 5.51 25.91 5.97
N PHE A 157 5.68 26.24 7.27
CA PHE A 157 6.99 26.12 7.92
C PHE A 157 7.46 24.67 8.02
N ILE A 158 6.58 23.72 8.34
CA ILE A 158 6.91 22.30 8.39
C ILE A 158 7.39 21.82 7.01
N THR A 159 6.65 22.17 5.95
CA THR A 159 7.01 21.78 4.59
C THR A 159 8.34 22.43 4.16
N LEU A 160 8.58 23.68 4.48
CA LEU A 160 9.86 24.35 4.22
C LEU A 160 11.03 23.66 4.93
N ILE A 161 10.85 23.20 6.15
CA ILE A 161 11.86 22.45 6.89
C ILE A 161 12.13 21.11 6.18
N ILE A 162 11.10 20.38 5.75
CA ILE A 162 11.27 19.12 5.02
C ILE A 162 12.04 19.36 3.71
N ILE A 163 11.66 20.38 2.93
CA ILE A 163 12.37 20.75 1.71
C ILE A 163 13.84 21.09 2.02
N ALA A 164 14.09 21.91 3.04
CA ALA A 164 15.44 22.32 3.42
C ALA A 164 16.31 21.13 3.85
N VAL A 165 15.76 20.21 4.62
CA VAL A 165 16.48 19.00 5.06
C VAL A 165 16.82 18.11 3.87
N LEU A 166 15.85 17.81 2.99
CA LEU A 166 16.08 16.91 1.85
C LEU A 166 17.01 17.54 0.82
N MET A 167 16.82 18.81 0.49
CA MET A 167 17.71 19.54 -0.44
C MET A 167 19.11 19.78 0.17
N GLY A 168 19.18 19.96 1.49
CA GLY A 168 20.45 20.06 2.23
C GLY A 168 21.24 18.75 2.19
N MET A 169 20.58 17.59 2.44
CA MET A 169 21.19 16.27 2.30
C MET A 169 21.70 16.04 0.87
N LEU A 170 20.91 16.42 -0.11
CA LEU A 170 21.29 16.35 -1.52
C LEU A 170 22.50 17.24 -1.84
N LEU A 171 22.54 18.46 -1.33
CA LEU A 171 23.68 19.35 -1.47
C LEU A 171 24.95 18.73 -0.87
N ILE A 172 24.89 18.22 0.33
CA ILE A 172 26.01 17.54 1.01
C ILE A 172 26.50 16.38 0.14
N PHE A 173 25.61 15.52 -0.35
CA PHE A 173 25.95 14.40 -1.22
C PHE A 173 26.66 14.86 -2.52
N ASN A 174 26.17 15.94 -3.15
CA ASN A 174 26.76 16.51 -4.35
C ASN A 174 28.16 17.09 -4.10
N LEU A 175 28.35 17.78 -2.97
CA LEU A 175 29.66 18.30 -2.57
C LEU A 175 30.67 17.19 -2.30
N PHE A 176 30.28 16.11 -1.65
CA PHE A 176 31.12 14.91 -1.48
C PHE A 176 31.47 14.30 -2.84
N SER A 177 30.52 14.17 -3.75
CA SER A 177 30.74 13.61 -5.08
C SER A 177 31.83 14.37 -5.86
N ILE A 178 31.89 15.71 -5.74
CA ILE A 178 32.91 16.53 -6.41
C ILE A 178 34.31 16.27 -5.83
N ASN A 179 34.44 15.98 -4.53
CA ASN A 179 35.71 15.73 -3.89
C ASN A 179 36.46 14.51 -4.43
N PHE A 180 35.71 13.46 -4.76
CA PHE A 180 36.26 12.19 -5.25
C PHE A 180 36.53 12.16 -6.75
N GLN A 181 36.20 13.25 -7.50
CA GLN A 181 36.43 13.29 -8.93
C GLN A 181 37.91 13.64 -9.25
N ARG A 182 38.52 12.78 -10.09
CA ARG A 182 39.87 13.01 -10.65
C ARG A 182 39.78 13.35 -12.14
N PRO A 183 40.51 14.34 -12.66
CA PRO A 183 40.39 14.81 -14.06
C PRO A 183 40.70 13.72 -15.11
N ILE A 184 41.67 12.85 -14.82
CA ILE A 184 42.26 11.91 -15.79
C ILE A 184 41.42 10.59 -15.92
N THR A 185 40.59 10.25 -14.96
CA THR A 185 39.89 8.97 -14.94
C THR A 185 38.67 8.91 -15.86
N TYR A 186 38.34 10.02 -16.55
CA TYR A 186 37.10 10.10 -17.32
C TYR A 186 37.19 9.55 -18.74
N GLN A 187 38.41 9.55 -19.32
CA GLN A 187 38.62 9.07 -20.70
C GLN A 187 38.68 7.54 -20.82
N HIS A 188 38.92 6.80 -19.72
CA HIS A 188 39.10 5.35 -19.70
C HIS A 188 38.16 4.57 -18.79
N ARG A 189 37.16 5.20 -18.16
CA ARG A 189 36.13 4.45 -17.43
C ARG A 189 34.94 4.11 -18.31
N SER A 190 35.24 3.50 -19.46
CA SER A 190 34.36 2.53 -20.04
C SER A 190 34.45 1.28 -19.14
N ASP A 191 33.38 0.96 -18.49
CA ASP A 191 33.05 -0.39 -18.07
C ASP A 191 33.95 -1.10 -17.06
N SER A 192 33.86 -0.75 -15.80
CA SER A 192 34.07 -1.88 -14.90
C SER A 192 33.77 -1.56 -13.44
N SER A 193 32.53 -1.52 -13.05
CA SER A 193 32.14 -2.35 -11.94
C SER A 193 31.75 -3.73 -12.53
N VAL A 194 32.71 -4.44 -13.05
CA VAL A 194 32.49 -5.83 -13.44
C VAL A 194 32.33 -6.62 -12.15
N ILE A 195 31.10 -6.68 -11.65
CA ILE A 195 30.71 -7.71 -10.70
C ILE A 195 31.26 -9.01 -11.26
N SER A 196 32.12 -9.71 -10.51
CA SER A 196 32.76 -10.94 -10.97
C SER A 196 31.69 -11.93 -11.41
N ARG A 197 32.03 -12.80 -12.39
CA ARG A 197 31.04 -13.79 -12.88
C ARG A 197 30.49 -14.63 -11.74
N TRP A 198 31.34 -15.04 -10.82
CA TRP A 198 30.96 -15.80 -9.63
C TRP A 198 29.95 -15.06 -8.75
N LEU A 199 30.19 -13.78 -8.45
CA LEU A 199 29.29 -12.98 -7.62
C LEU A 199 27.90 -12.81 -8.29
N ARG A 200 27.82 -12.77 -9.62
CA ARG A 200 26.54 -12.73 -10.35
C ARG A 200 25.75 -14.03 -10.22
N TYR A 201 26.39 -15.18 -10.32
CA TYR A 201 25.71 -16.47 -10.05
C TYR A 201 25.18 -16.53 -8.62
N VAL A 202 25.98 -16.08 -7.67
CA VAL A 202 25.56 -15.99 -6.25
C VAL A 202 24.33 -15.06 -6.12
N LEU A 203 24.33 -13.89 -6.76
CA LEU A 203 23.18 -12.98 -6.76
C LEU A 203 21.92 -13.59 -7.39
N ILE A 204 22.06 -14.38 -8.45
CA ILE A 204 20.93 -15.10 -9.05
C ILE A 204 20.35 -16.11 -8.08
N VAL A 205 21.20 -16.91 -7.44
CA VAL A 205 20.76 -17.93 -6.47
C VAL A 205 20.07 -17.26 -5.29
N ILE A 206 20.68 -16.22 -4.71
CA ILE A 206 20.09 -15.45 -3.60
C ILE A 206 18.80 -14.78 -4.03
N GLY A 207 18.78 -14.15 -5.21
CA GLY A 207 17.59 -13.47 -5.74
C GLY A 207 16.44 -14.41 -5.99
N SER A 208 16.71 -15.54 -6.63
CA SER A 208 15.69 -16.57 -6.91
C SER A 208 15.20 -17.24 -5.64
N ALA A 209 16.08 -17.52 -4.67
CA ALA A 209 15.70 -18.07 -3.36
C ALA A 209 14.84 -17.08 -2.56
N ALA A 210 15.22 -15.80 -2.53
CA ALA A 210 14.45 -14.76 -1.84
C ALA A 210 13.07 -14.58 -2.47
N LEU A 211 12.96 -14.54 -3.81
CA LEU A 211 11.67 -14.46 -4.49
C LEU A 211 10.82 -15.70 -4.22
N TYR A 212 11.42 -16.90 -4.31
CA TYR A 212 10.71 -18.14 -4.02
C TYR A 212 10.17 -18.18 -2.59
N LEU A 213 10.99 -17.84 -1.59
CA LEU A 213 10.57 -17.79 -0.20
C LEU A 213 9.49 -16.72 0.02
N GLY A 214 9.66 -15.53 -0.55
CA GLY A 214 8.66 -14.46 -0.47
C GLY A 214 7.33 -14.87 -1.07
N TYR A 215 7.33 -15.50 -2.24
CA TYR A 215 6.13 -16.00 -2.89
C TYR A 215 5.49 -17.17 -2.13
N PHE A 216 6.29 -18.08 -1.63
CA PHE A 216 5.82 -19.19 -0.83
C PHE A 216 5.09 -18.70 0.42
N ILE A 217 5.66 -17.71 1.14
CA ILE A 217 5.03 -17.09 2.31
C ILE A 217 3.75 -16.34 1.92
N ALA A 218 3.75 -15.60 0.80
CA ALA A 218 2.59 -14.84 0.33
C ALA A 218 1.39 -15.72 -0.07
N LEU A 219 1.65 -16.94 -0.55
CA LEU A 219 0.61 -17.90 -0.94
C LEU A 219 0.05 -18.70 0.23
N GLN A 220 0.73 -18.74 1.37
CA GLN A 220 0.21 -19.42 2.55
C GLN A 220 -1.03 -18.71 3.09
N GLN A 221 -2.08 -19.49 3.38
CA GLN A 221 -3.24 -18.98 4.11
C GLN A 221 -2.87 -18.83 5.59
N ASP A 222 -3.27 -17.71 6.18
CA ASP A 222 -2.98 -17.40 7.57
C ASP A 222 -4.15 -16.70 8.25
N THR A 223 -3.98 -16.42 9.54
CA THR A 223 -4.83 -15.47 10.27
C THR A 223 -4.56 -14.06 9.71
N THR A 224 -5.52 -13.17 9.88
CA THR A 224 -5.40 -11.79 9.40
C THR A 224 -4.23 -11.07 10.09
N PHE A 225 -4.06 -11.32 11.39
CA PHE A 225 -2.96 -10.77 12.16
C PHE A 225 -1.60 -11.37 11.75
N GLY A 226 -1.54 -12.68 11.50
CA GLY A 226 -0.34 -13.34 10.97
C GLY A 226 0.07 -12.78 9.61
N ALA A 227 -0.90 -12.54 8.72
CA ALA A 227 -0.67 -11.92 7.42
C ALA A 227 -0.08 -10.51 7.54
N PHE A 228 -0.52 -9.70 8.53
CA PHE A 228 0.00 -8.36 8.79
C PHE A 228 1.51 -8.34 9.12
N PHE A 229 2.00 -9.31 9.89
CA PHE A 229 3.44 -9.41 10.15
C PHE A 229 4.20 -10.03 8.97
N LYS A 230 3.63 -11.07 8.35
CA LYS A 230 4.28 -11.73 7.21
C LYS A 230 4.47 -10.82 6.00
N ILE A 231 3.59 -9.84 5.80
CA ILE A 231 3.72 -8.92 4.66
C ILE A 231 5.03 -8.14 4.69
N TRP A 232 5.53 -7.74 5.85
CA TRP A 232 6.81 -7.03 5.97
C TRP A 232 7.99 -7.91 5.55
N ILE A 233 7.94 -9.20 5.90
CA ILE A 233 8.95 -10.18 5.47
C ILE A 233 8.86 -10.39 3.96
N VAL A 234 7.65 -10.55 3.43
CA VAL A 234 7.41 -10.72 1.98
C VAL A 234 7.92 -9.50 1.22
N ILE A 235 7.61 -8.29 1.66
CA ILE A 235 8.09 -7.05 1.05
C ILE A 235 9.63 -7.02 1.05
N GLY A 236 10.28 -7.30 2.18
CA GLY A 236 11.74 -7.34 2.28
C GLY A 236 12.36 -8.37 1.33
N LEU A 237 11.84 -9.58 1.30
CA LEU A 237 12.30 -10.66 0.41
C LEU A 237 12.08 -10.32 -1.06
N VAL A 238 10.93 -9.74 -1.42
CA VAL A 238 10.62 -9.32 -2.80
C VAL A 238 11.54 -8.17 -3.22
N ILE A 239 11.82 -7.20 -2.34
CA ILE A 239 12.76 -6.10 -2.66
C ILE A 239 14.16 -6.67 -2.92
N ILE A 240 14.72 -7.40 -1.96
CA ILE A 240 16.07 -7.99 -2.06
C ILE A 240 16.14 -8.92 -3.29
N GLY A 241 15.14 -9.78 -3.41
CA GLY A 241 15.04 -10.74 -4.50
C GLY A 241 14.97 -10.08 -5.87
N THR A 242 14.17 -9.03 -6.03
CA THR A 242 14.02 -8.30 -7.29
C THR A 242 15.33 -7.61 -7.69
N TYR A 243 16.00 -6.90 -6.78
CA TYR A 243 17.29 -6.29 -7.09
C TYR A 243 18.36 -7.32 -7.45
N ALA A 244 18.51 -8.37 -6.66
CA ALA A 244 19.48 -9.43 -6.89
C ALA A 244 19.20 -10.17 -8.20
N PHE A 245 17.93 -10.48 -8.48
CA PHE A 245 17.48 -11.12 -9.69
C PHE A 245 17.77 -10.29 -10.94
N PHE A 246 17.38 -9.00 -10.97
CA PHE A 246 17.64 -8.13 -12.12
C PHE A 246 19.13 -7.96 -12.42
N VAL A 247 19.97 -7.82 -11.37
CA VAL A 247 21.42 -7.72 -11.54
C VAL A 247 22.02 -9.02 -12.07
N GLY A 248 21.55 -10.14 -11.59
CA GLY A 248 22.04 -11.45 -11.97
C GLY A 248 21.52 -11.92 -13.33
N ILE A 249 20.19 -11.88 -13.54
CA ILE A 249 19.53 -12.47 -14.72
C ILE A 249 19.80 -11.74 -16.02
N SER A 250 20.21 -10.45 -15.94
CA SER A 250 20.50 -9.62 -17.11
C SER A 250 21.50 -10.28 -18.07
N GLU A 251 22.43 -11.07 -17.57
CA GLU A 251 23.44 -11.77 -18.37
C GLU A 251 22.97 -13.14 -18.89
N ILE A 252 22.14 -13.85 -18.11
CA ILE A 252 21.58 -15.14 -18.52
C ILE A 252 20.61 -14.99 -19.68
N ILE A 253 19.68 -14.01 -19.60
CA ILE A 253 18.73 -13.76 -20.70
C ILE A 253 19.48 -13.53 -22.00
N ILE A 254 20.55 -12.75 -21.95
CA ILE A 254 21.34 -12.44 -23.15
C ILE A 254 22.10 -13.67 -23.63
N SER A 255 22.67 -14.45 -22.72
CA SER A 255 23.38 -15.70 -23.10
C SER A 255 22.43 -16.69 -23.76
N ILE A 256 21.20 -16.83 -23.26
CA ILE A 256 20.18 -17.68 -23.88
C ILE A 256 19.80 -17.14 -25.28
N LEU A 257 19.56 -15.84 -25.41
CA LEU A 257 19.22 -15.21 -26.69
C LEU A 257 20.34 -15.34 -27.71
N GLN A 258 21.60 -15.36 -27.27
CA GLN A 258 22.77 -15.58 -28.14
C GLN A 258 22.92 -17.05 -28.59
N GLN A 259 22.49 -18.00 -27.76
CA GLN A 259 22.52 -19.44 -28.12
C GLN A 259 21.44 -19.82 -29.14
N VAL A 260 20.34 -19.06 -29.22
CA VAL A 260 19.28 -19.29 -30.18
C VAL A 260 19.68 -18.70 -31.54
N SER A 261 20.35 -19.50 -32.39
CA SER A 261 20.89 -19.07 -33.68
C SER A 261 19.86 -18.38 -34.58
N LYS A 262 18.60 -18.85 -34.59
CA LYS A 262 17.49 -18.23 -35.34
C LYS A 262 17.18 -16.79 -34.92
N VAL A 263 17.42 -16.43 -33.66
CA VAL A 263 17.20 -15.08 -33.13
C VAL A 263 18.46 -14.24 -33.28
N TYR A 264 19.61 -14.78 -32.90
CA TYR A 264 20.88 -14.05 -32.87
C TYR A 264 21.38 -13.67 -34.26
N TYR A 265 21.35 -14.58 -35.24
CA TYR A 265 21.83 -14.30 -36.59
C TYR A 265 20.76 -13.71 -37.51
N HIS A 266 19.54 -13.45 -37.01
CA HIS A 266 18.53 -12.80 -37.84
C HIS A 266 18.86 -11.29 -37.98
N PRO A 267 18.98 -10.73 -39.20
CA PRO A 267 19.44 -9.36 -39.43
C PRO A 267 18.63 -8.28 -38.67
N ARG A 268 17.36 -8.57 -38.39
CA ARG A 268 16.42 -7.70 -37.70
C ARG A 268 16.65 -7.66 -36.19
N TYR A 269 17.08 -8.77 -35.58
CA TYR A 269 17.20 -8.91 -34.11
C TYR A 269 18.64 -8.84 -33.63
N PHE A 270 19.65 -9.07 -34.48
CA PHE A 270 21.06 -9.04 -34.11
C PHE A 270 21.45 -7.75 -33.36
N PHE A 271 21.20 -6.59 -33.99
CA PHE A 271 21.52 -5.30 -33.37
C PHE A 271 20.69 -5.03 -32.10
N VAL A 272 19.48 -5.59 -32.00
CA VAL A 272 18.65 -5.48 -30.79
C VAL A 272 19.29 -6.28 -29.65
N VAL A 273 19.64 -7.54 -29.87
CA VAL A 273 20.21 -8.44 -28.86
C VAL A 273 21.60 -7.96 -28.40
N VAL A 274 22.47 -7.60 -29.33
CA VAL A 274 23.82 -7.09 -29.02
C VAL A 274 23.75 -5.79 -28.23
N GLY A 275 22.90 -4.83 -28.65
CA GLY A 275 22.72 -3.58 -27.93
C GLY A 275 22.08 -3.75 -26.54
N MET A 276 21.22 -4.76 -26.36
CA MET A 276 20.60 -5.07 -25.08
C MET A 276 21.59 -5.63 -24.05
N ARG A 277 22.67 -6.31 -24.47
CA ARG A 277 23.68 -6.85 -23.55
C ARG A 277 24.26 -5.78 -22.62
N VAL A 278 24.62 -4.64 -23.19
CA VAL A 278 25.18 -3.51 -22.43
C VAL A 278 24.08 -2.81 -21.64
N ARG A 279 22.92 -2.60 -22.24
CA ARG A 279 21.81 -1.84 -21.64
C ARG A 279 21.17 -2.54 -20.44
N LEU A 280 20.87 -3.83 -20.51
CA LEU A 280 20.29 -4.58 -19.38
C LEU A 280 21.22 -4.56 -18.17
N LYS A 281 22.54 -4.76 -18.40
CA LYS A 281 23.53 -4.76 -17.35
C LYS A 281 23.64 -3.40 -16.63
N MET A 282 23.69 -2.30 -17.42
CA MET A 282 23.78 -0.93 -16.87
C MET A 282 22.47 -0.49 -16.20
N ASN A 283 21.35 -1.10 -16.53
CA ASN A 283 20.02 -0.66 -16.16
C ASN A 283 19.34 -1.51 -15.09
N ALA A 284 19.96 -2.62 -14.69
CA ALA A 284 19.36 -3.62 -13.80
C ALA A 284 18.74 -3.02 -12.54
N VAL A 285 19.47 -2.13 -11.84
CA VAL A 285 19.00 -1.46 -10.63
C VAL A 285 17.79 -0.56 -10.92
N SER A 286 17.85 0.25 -11.99
CA SER A 286 16.72 1.13 -12.36
C SER A 286 15.47 0.34 -12.76
N LEU A 287 15.65 -0.76 -13.49
CA LEU A 287 14.53 -1.64 -13.88
C LEU A 287 13.90 -2.30 -12.66
N ALA A 288 14.72 -2.78 -11.72
CA ALA A 288 14.24 -3.34 -10.45
C ALA A 288 13.42 -2.30 -9.66
N THR A 289 13.91 -1.07 -9.56
CA THR A 289 13.20 0.02 -8.87
C THR A 289 11.85 0.33 -9.54
N ILE A 290 11.81 0.47 -10.87
CA ILE A 290 10.56 0.69 -11.61
C ILE A 290 9.58 -0.48 -11.39
N THR A 291 10.08 -1.72 -11.41
CA THR A 291 9.28 -2.93 -11.13
C THR A 291 8.61 -2.84 -9.75
N LEU A 292 9.38 -2.55 -8.70
CA LEU A 292 8.88 -2.45 -7.34
C LEU A 292 7.86 -1.32 -7.20
N LEU A 293 8.13 -0.15 -7.79
CA LEU A 293 7.18 0.97 -7.76
C LEU A 293 5.87 0.63 -8.49
N CYS A 294 5.94 -0.05 -9.63
CA CYS A 294 4.75 -0.55 -10.33
C CYS A 294 3.99 -1.56 -9.47
N THR A 295 4.70 -2.46 -8.79
CA THR A 295 4.09 -3.42 -7.85
C THR A 295 3.35 -2.70 -6.72
N PHE A 296 4.01 -1.75 -6.05
CA PHE A 296 3.38 -0.95 -5.00
C PHE A 296 2.18 -0.15 -5.51
N LEU A 297 2.29 0.43 -6.70
CA LEU A 297 1.19 1.18 -7.32
C LEU A 297 -0.03 0.29 -7.60
N ILE A 298 0.18 -0.90 -8.17
CA ILE A 298 -0.92 -1.85 -8.45
C ILE A 298 -1.59 -2.29 -7.15
N VAL A 299 -0.81 -2.64 -6.12
CA VAL A 299 -1.33 -3.04 -4.80
C VAL A 299 -2.12 -1.91 -4.16
N THR A 300 -1.54 -0.71 -4.07
CA THR A 300 -2.19 0.46 -3.45
C THR A 300 -3.48 0.83 -4.16
N LEU A 301 -3.45 0.90 -5.49
CA LEU A 301 -4.65 1.21 -6.27
C LEU A 301 -5.72 0.13 -6.15
N THR A 302 -5.32 -1.16 -6.12
CA THR A 302 -6.25 -2.28 -5.89
C THR A 302 -6.93 -2.16 -4.53
N MET A 303 -6.17 -1.91 -3.46
CA MET A 303 -6.72 -1.72 -2.12
C MET A 303 -7.68 -0.52 -2.08
N THR A 304 -7.29 0.61 -2.66
CA THR A 304 -8.11 1.84 -2.72
C THR A 304 -9.42 1.61 -3.47
N LEU A 305 -9.35 1.00 -4.66
CA LEU A 305 -10.54 0.71 -5.48
C LEU A 305 -11.46 -0.32 -4.81
N THR A 306 -10.88 -1.34 -4.17
CA THR A 306 -11.66 -2.35 -3.43
C THR A 306 -12.40 -1.70 -2.28
N THR A 307 -11.71 -0.90 -1.46
CA THR A 307 -12.31 -0.16 -0.34
C THR A 307 -13.43 0.76 -0.80
N TYR A 308 -13.20 1.52 -1.89
CA TYR A 308 -14.21 2.42 -2.44
C TYR A 308 -15.46 1.68 -2.94
N ARG A 309 -15.29 0.56 -3.62
CA ARG A 309 -16.41 -0.22 -4.21
C ARG A 309 -17.16 -1.04 -3.17
N ASP A 310 -16.48 -1.46 -2.10
CA ASP A 310 -17.08 -2.26 -1.02
C ASP A 310 -17.70 -1.40 0.09
N MET A 311 -17.37 -0.11 0.15
CA MET A 311 -17.75 0.82 1.21
C MET A 311 -19.24 0.75 1.59
N ASN A 312 -20.13 0.74 0.60
CA ASN A 312 -21.58 0.71 0.82
C ASN A 312 -22.18 -0.70 0.78
N HIS A 313 -21.45 -1.67 0.24
CA HIS A 313 -22.00 -3.00 -0.02
C HIS A 313 -21.91 -3.91 1.22
N THR A 314 -20.76 -3.93 1.85
CA THR A 314 -20.50 -4.84 2.98
C THR A 314 -21.25 -4.40 4.23
N ILE A 315 -21.19 -3.12 4.58
CA ILE A 315 -21.75 -2.68 5.86
C ILE A 315 -23.28 -2.66 5.88
N THR A 316 -23.93 -2.31 4.76
CA THR A 316 -25.39 -2.33 4.66
C THR A 316 -25.95 -3.75 4.75
N LYS A 317 -25.18 -4.76 4.35
CA LYS A 317 -25.55 -6.17 4.49
C LYS A 317 -25.22 -6.74 5.87
N LEU A 318 -24.17 -6.25 6.51
CA LEU A 318 -23.76 -6.73 7.84
C LEU A 318 -24.61 -6.16 8.96
N ILE A 319 -25.10 -4.91 8.84
CA ILE A 319 -25.93 -4.26 9.86
C ILE A 319 -27.36 -4.17 9.35
N THR A 320 -28.16 -5.18 9.68
CA THR A 320 -29.56 -5.25 9.24
C THR A 320 -30.53 -4.61 10.23
N ASN A 321 -30.17 -4.51 11.53
CA ASN A 321 -31.01 -3.88 12.55
C ASN A 321 -30.58 -2.42 12.80
N ASP A 322 -31.51 -1.57 13.20
CA ASP A 322 -31.25 -0.18 13.44
C ASP A 322 -30.44 0.09 14.72
N TYR A 323 -30.63 -0.77 15.73
CA TYR A 323 -29.95 -0.67 17.02
C TYR A 323 -29.53 -2.04 17.53
N ASP A 324 -28.39 -2.07 18.22
CA ASP A 324 -27.86 -3.19 19.00
C ASP A 324 -27.62 -2.68 20.42
N LEU A 325 -28.27 -3.33 21.40
CA LEU A 325 -28.06 -3.09 22.82
C LEU A 325 -27.44 -4.34 23.43
N SER A 326 -26.26 -4.22 24.04
CA SER A 326 -25.57 -5.35 24.66
C SER A 326 -25.21 -5.03 26.11
N PHE A 327 -25.43 -5.97 27.01
CA PHE A 327 -25.11 -5.87 28.42
C PHE A 327 -24.64 -7.20 28.99
N SER A 328 -23.83 -7.14 30.06
CA SER A 328 -23.38 -8.35 30.77
C SER A 328 -24.50 -8.94 31.60
N ASP A 329 -24.74 -10.24 31.46
CA ASP A 329 -25.77 -10.95 32.24
C ASP A 329 -25.23 -11.31 33.62
N ASN A 330 -25.63 -10.50 34.59
CA ASN A 330 -25.36 -10.72 36.03
C ASN A 330 -26.51 -11.42 36.77
N SER A 331 -27.52 -11.90 36.02
CA SER A 331 -28.75 -12.50 36.62
C SER A 331 -28.45 -13.81 37.35
N LYS A 332 -29.01 -13.98 38.53
CA LYS A 332 -28.89 -15.20 39.34
C LYS A 332 -29.86 -16.29 38.91
N SER A 333 -30.91 -15.94 38.16
CA SER A 333 -31.93 -16.87 37.69
C SER A 333 -32.42 -16.54 36.28
N GLN A 334 -32.97 -17.53 35.57
CA GLN A 334 -33.62 -17.34 34.27
C GLN A 334 -34.81 -16.36 34.33
N ILE A 335 -35.54 -16.35 35.45
CA ILE A 335 -36.70 -15.47 35.66
C ILE A 335 -36.26 -14.02 35.73
N GLU A 336 -35.22 -13.73 36.51
CA GLU A 336 -34.63 -12.40 36.65
C GLU A 336 -34.12 -11.89 35.32
N ARG A 337 -33.44 -12.75 34.54
CA ARG A 337 -32.97 -12.44 33.17
C ARG A 337 -34.12 -12.05 32.26
N GLN A 338 -35.19 -12.86 32.21
CA GLN A 338 -36.35 -12.54 31.39
C GLN A 338 -37.03 -11.24 31.78
N GLN A 339 -37.15 -10.98 33.10
CA GLN A 339 -37.66 -9.71 33.58
C GLN A 339 -36.82 -8.52 33.15
N THR A 340 -35.50 -8.63 33.21
CA THR A 340 -34.59 -7.59 32.77
C THR A 340 -34.76 -7.32 31.27
N ILE A 341 -34.79 -8.36 30.44
CA ILE A 341 -35.02 -8.24 29.00
C ILE A 341 -36.36 -7.56 28.68
N GLU A 342 -37.44 -7.97 29.36
CA GLU A 342 -38.75 -7.37 29.14
C GLU A 342 -38.85 -5.94 29.65
N ASN A 343 -38.15 -5.56 30.72
CA ASN A 343 -38.05 -4.18 31.18
C ASN A 343 -37.30 -3.30 30.17
N ILE A 344 -36.18 -3.81 29.63
CA ILE A 344 -35.43 -3.10 28.56
C ILE A 344 -36.32 -2.89 27.34
N LYS A 345 -37.01 -3.90 26.85
CA LYS A 345 -37.92 -3.79 25.72
C LYS A 345 -39.01 -2.74 25.95
N ARG A 346 -39.62 -2.76 27.16
CA ARG A 346 -40.67 -1.81 27.54
C ARG A 346 -40.17 -0.38 27.57
N ASP A 347 -38.99 -0.14 28.14
CA ASP A 347 -38.36 1.19 28.19
C ASP A 347 -38.01 1.70 26.79
N ILE A 348 -37.53 0.83 25.91
CA ILE A 348 -37.25 1.16 24.50
C ILE A 348 -38.54 1.50 23.76
N GLN A 349 -39.59 0.68 23.93
CA GLN A 349 -40.90 0.93 23.31
C GLN A 349 -41.61 2.19 23.84
N GLY A 350 -41.36 2.51 25.10
CA GLY A 350 -41.82 3.83 25.66
C GLY A 350 -41.09 5.04 25.11
N SER A 351 -39.92 4.86 24.52
CA SER A 351 -39.13 5.93 23.94
C SER A 351 -39.29 6.09 22.43
N VAL A 352 -39.44 4.97 21.71
CA VAL A 352 -39.54 4.92 20.23
C VAL A 352 -40.42 3.74 19.81
N ASN A 353 -40.99 3.81 18.57
CA ASN A 353 -41.77 2.70 18.01
C ASN A 353 -40.84 1.57 17.55
N ALA A 354 -40.32 0.80 18.53
CA ALA A 354 -39.40 -0.29 18.27
C ALA A 354 -40.16 -1.61 18.07
N LYS A 355 -39.73 -2.36 17.05
CA LYS A 355 -40.23 -3.69 16.69
C LYS A 355 -39.10 -4.65 16.30
N ASP A 356 -39.44 -5.88 15.99
CA ASP A 356 -38.50 -6.91 15.50
C ASP A 356 -37.36 -7.21 16.49
N PHE A 357 -37.67 -7.26 17.76
CA PHE A 357 -36.69 -7.59 18.79
C PHE A 357 -36.12 -8.98 18.61
N LYS A 358 -34.80 -9.06 18.47
CA LYS A 358 -34.01 -10.28 18.42
C LYS A 358 -33.08 -10.32 19.62
N VAL A 359 -33.23 -11.34 20.45
CA VAL A 359 -32.42 -11.50 21.67
C VAL A 359 -31.52 -12.70 21.52
N TYR A 360 -30.21 -12.47 21.69
CA TYR A 360 -29.20 -13.51 21.64
C TYR A 360 -28.45 -13.56 22.97
N GLU A 361 -28.31 -14.74 23.54
CA GLU A 361 -27.35 -14.96 24.62
C GLU A 361 -26.03 -15.39 23.97
N THR A 362 -25.03 -14.56 24.06
CA THR A 362 -23.70 -14.77 23.46
C THR A 362 -22.65 -14.93 24.54
N THR A 363 -21.67 -15.74 24.28
CA THR A 363 -20.45 -15.84 25.09
C THR A 363 -19.28 -15.44 24.21
N LEU A 364 -18.51 -14.47 24.70
CA LEU A 364 -17.33 -13.99 24.01
C LEU A 364 -16.08 -14.48 24.73
N PHE A 365 -15.16 -15.07 24.01
CA PHE A 365 -13.88 -15.51 24.55
C PHE A 365 -12.79 -15.51 23.49
N ARG A 366 -11.56 -15.53 23.93
CA ARG A 366 -10.39 -15.58 23.06
C ARG A 366 -9.81 -16.99 23.05
N ALA A 367 -9.47 -17.52 21.87
CA ALA A 367 -8.81 -18.80 21.73
C ALA A 367 -7.51 -18.67 20.94
N SER A 368 -6.49 -19.41 21.38
CA SER A 368 -5.26 -19.61 20.61
C SER A 368 -5.41 -20.77 19.63
N LEU A 369 -4.73 -20.67 18.49
CA LEU A 369 -4.76 -21.67 17.43
C LEU A 369 -3.54 -22.59 17.53
N GLU A 370 -3.79 -23.88 17.54
CA GLU A 370 -2.75 -24.91 17.40
C GLU A 370 -3.04 -25.75 16.15
N LYS A 371 -2.07 -25.88 15.28
CA LYS A 371 -2.21 -26.70 14.07
C LYS A 371 -1.96 -28.17 14.41
N ASN A 372 -2.95 -29.01 14.21
CA ASN A 372 -2.78 -30.46 14.19
C ASN A 372 -2.67 -30.95 12.72
N ARG A 373 -2.21 -32.17 12.47
CA ARG A 373 -1.98 -32.71 11.11
C ARG A 373 -3.21 -32.63 10.19
N ALA A 374 -4.43 -32.72 10.74
CA ALA A 374 -5.67 -32.78 9.96
C ALA A 374 -6.67 -31.64 10.23
N TYR A 375 -6.49 -30.84 11.27
CA TYR A 375 -7.41 -29.76 11.66
C TYR A 375 -6.72 -28.75 12.58
N TYR A 376 -7.37 -27.60 12.79
CA TYR A 376 -6.92 -26.63 13.78
C TYR A 376 -7.63 -26.86 15.11
N LYS A 377 -6.87 -26.77 16.21
CA LYS A 377 -7.36 -26.88 17.58
C LYS A 377 -7.39 -25.49 18.20
N LEU A 378 -8.54 -25.16 18.79
CA LEU A 378 -8.73 -23.94 19.57
C LEU A 378 -8.43 -24.26 21.03
N LYS A 379 -7.40 -23.63 21.58
CA LYS A 379 -7.02 -23.74 22.99
C LYS A 379 -7.33 -22.42 23.70
N GLN A 380 -7.42 -22.47 25.01
CA GLN A 380 -7.52 -21.28 25.85
C GLN A 380 -6.31 -20.36 25.59
N ALA A 381 -6.58 -19.06 25.32
CA ALA A 381 -5.53 -18.08 25.25
C ALA A 381 -5.01 -17.79 26.67
N SER A 382 -3.70 -17.82 26.89
CA SER A 382 -3.10 -17.32 28.11
C SER A 382 -3.06 -15.78 28.09
N ASP A 383 -3.26 -15.14 29.24
CA ASP A 383 -3.22 -13.68 29.39
C ASP A 383 -1.85 -13.09 29.00
N ASP A 384 -0.79 -13.84 29.23
CA ASP A 384 0.57 -13.58 28.77
C ASP A 384 0.83 -14.35 27.48
N ILE A 385 0.34 -13.85 26.35
CA ILE A 385 0.83 -14.33 25.06
C ILE A 385 2.09 -13.50 24.73
N PRO A 386 3.31 -14.05 24.98
CA PRO A 386 4.52 -13.41 24.53
C PRO A 386 4.41 -13.25 23.01
N ILE A 387 4.98 -12.18 22.50
CA ILE A 387 5.24 -12.08 21.07
C ILE A 387 6.34 -13.11 20.80
N ASP A 388 5.94 -14.36 20.58
CA ASP A 388 6.86 -15.39 20.13
C ASP A 388 7.33 -15.04 18.74
N PHE A 389 8.50 -14.44 18.68
CA PHE A 389 9.17 -14.14 17.43
C PHE A 389 9.55 -15.41 16.65
N ILE A 390 9.54 -16.57 17.30
CA ILE A 390 9.86 -17.87 16.68
C ILE A 390 8.93 -18.91 17.30
N GLY A 391 7.85 -19.23 16.63
CA GLY A 391 6.97 -20.34 17.02
C GLY A 391 7.68 -21.70 16.85
N ASN A 392 7.45 -22.64 17.74
CA ASN A 392 8.09 -23.96 17.82
C ASN A 392 7.94 -24.88 16.59
N GLU A 393 7.36 -24.45 15.49
CA GLU A 393 7.20 -25.24 14.25
C GLU A 393 7.43 -24.42 12.97
N GLY A 394 8.40 -23.51 12.96
CA GLY A 394 8.79 -22.76 11.76
C GLY A 394 7.82 -21.66 11.32
N ALA A 395 6.83 -21.32 12.15
CA ALA A 395 5.98 -20.16 11.93
C ALA A 395 6.61 -18.94 12.56
N ILE A 396 7.40 -18.23 11.78
CA ILE A 396 7.92 -16.92 12.13
C ILE A 396 6.71 -15.99 12.32
N PHE A 397 6.51 -15.44 13.53
CA PHE A 397 5.48 -14.46 13.88
C PHE A 397 4.00 -14.93 13.84
N SER A 398 3.60 -15.89 14.66
CA SER A 398 2.18 -16.21 14.78
C SER A 398 1.60 -15.92 16.16
N ARG A 399 1.03 -14.73 16.34
CA ARG A 399 0.02 -14.52 17.37
C ARG A 399 -1.31 -15.05 16.82
N GLN A 400 -1.50 -16.36 16.88
CA GLN A 400 -2.71 -17.00 16.37
C GLN A 400 -3.78 -16.97 17.45
N SER A 401 -4.40 -15.82 17.68
CA SER A 401 -5.59 -15.72 18.52
C SER A 401 -6.81 -15.34 17.69
N VAL A 402 -7.94 -15.97 17.96
CA VAL A 402 -9.23 -15.71 17.31
C VAL A 402 -10.23 -15.33 18.38
N MET A 403 -11.00 -14.26 18.14
CA MET A 403 -12.13 -13.88 18.94
C MET A 403 -13.31 -14.78 18.59
N ILE A 404 -13.87 -15.47 19.57
CA ILE A 404 -14.95 -16.42 19.38
C ILE A 404 -16.20 -15.91 20.07
N THR A 405 -17.30 -15.82 19.32
CA THR A 405 -18.65 -15.61 19.85
C THR A 405 -19.41 -16.91 19.72
N ALA A 406 -19.90 -17.46 20.84
CA ALA A 406 -20.66 -18.71 20.82
C ALA A 406 -22.10 -18.51 21.31
N PHE A 407 -23.06 -19.19 20.66
CA PHE A 407 -24.46 -19.24 21.06
C PHE A 407 -25.14 -20.50 20.53
N THR A 408 -26.41 -20.75 20.93
CA THR A 408 -27.12 -22.01 20.66
C THR A 408 -27.77 -22.00 19.27
N ALA A 409 -27.96 -23.24 18.71
CA ALA A 409 -28.74 -23.42 17.49
C ALA A 409 -30.23 -23.04 17.68
N GLN A 410 -30.71 -23.11 18.92
CA GLN A 410 -32.07 -22.68 19.25
C GLN A 410 -32.23 -21.17 19.03
N ASP A 411 -31.28 -20.36 19.53
CA ASP A 411 -31.30 -18.91 19.33
C ASP A 411 -31.11 -18.53 17.85
N TYR A 412 -30.22 -19.23 17.14
CA TYR A 412 -30.07 -19.06 15.69
C TYR A 412 -31.37 -19.33 14.96
N ASN A 413 -31.98 -20.50 15.22
CA ASN A 413 -33.19 -20.97 14.54
C ASN A 413 -34.44 -20.15 14.87
N ARG A 414 -34.44 -19.39 15.98
CA ARG A 414 -35.56 -18.51 16.33
C ARG A 414 -35.78 -17.40 15.33
N TYR A 415 -34.69 -16.88 14.75
CA TYR A 415 -34.71 -15.68 13.93
C TYR A 415 -34.32 -15.92 12.46
N HIS A 416 -33.87 -17.12 12.09
CA HIS A 416 -33.47 -17.45 10.73
C HIS A 416 -34.44 -18.44 10.06
N GLN A 417 -34.69 -18.17 8.75
CA GLN A 417 -35.60 -19.06 7.96
C GLN A 417 -34.96 -20.42 7.71
N ASN A 418 -33.67 -20.47 7.42
CA ASN A 418 -32.93 -21.71 7.23
C ASN A 418 -32.58 -22.32 8.60
N LYS A 419 -33.36 -23.30 9.02
CA LYS A 419 -33.16 -23.98 10.31
C LYS A 419 -31.87 -24.81 10.27
N LEU A 420 -31.02 -24.59 11.28
CA LEU A 420 -29.79 -25.33 11.47
C LEU A 420 -30.02 -26.54 12.41
N HIS A 421 -29.84 -27.73 11.89
CA HIS A 421 -29.87 -28.96 12.67
C HIS A 421 -28.45 -29.45 12.94
N LEU A 422 -28.09 -29.53 14.21
CA LEU A 422 -26.78 -29.99 14.69
C LEU A 422 -26.94 -31.24 15.55
N ASP A 423 -26.01 -32.17 15.38
CA ASP A 423 -25.85 -33.32 16.27
C ASP A 423 -24.80 -33.01 17.38
N ASN A 424 -24.54 -33.98 18.27
CA ASN A 424 -23.62 -33.79 19.39
C ASN A 424 -22.15 -33.61 18.93
N GLN A 425 -21.81 -33.95 17.69
CA GLN A 425 -20.47 -33.90 17.13
C GLN A 425 -20.34 -32.85 16.03
N SER A 426 -21.34 -32.01 15.79
CA SER A 426 -21.31 -30.96 14.77
C SER A 426 -21.55 -29.58 15.37
N ILE A 427 -20.92 -28.59 14.76
CA ILE A 427 -21.09 -27.17 15.09
C ILE A 427 -21.31 -26.38 13.81
N GLY A 428 -22.13 -25.32 13.90
CA GLY A 428 -22.19 -24.28 12.88
C GLY A 428 -21.02 -23.32 13.04
N MET A 429 -20.39 -22.87 11.94
CA MET A 429 -19.29 -21.94 12.00
C MET A 429 -19.46 -20.87 10.94
N ILE A 430 -19.30 -19.61 11.38
CA ILE A 430 -19.15 -18.44 10.55
C ILE A 430 -17.81 -17.81 10.88
N THR A 431 -16.94 -17.53 9.92
CA THR A 431 -15.62 -16.95 10.19
C THR A 431 -15.12 -16.11 9.04
N ASN A 432 -14.39 -15.05 9.36
CA ASN A 432 -13.60 -14.28 8.39
C ASN A 432 -12.17 -14.81 8.26
N VAL A 433 -11.74 -15.72 9.15
CA VAL A 433 -10.38 -16.25 9.18
C VAL A 433 -10.17 -17.21 8.00
N PRO A 434 -9.25 -16.90 7.05
CA PRO A 434 -9.12 -17.67 5.81
C PRO A 434 -8.81 -19.15 5.98
N ILE A 435 -8.02 -19.51 7.02
CA ILE A 435 -7.62 -20.89 7.28
C ILE A 435 -8.79 -21.79 7.67
N PHE A 436 -9.88 -21.22 8.20
CA PHE A 436 -11.06 -21.98 8.61
C PHE A 436 -12.13 -22.11 7.53
N LYS A 437 -12.12 -21.28 6.49
CA LYS A 437 -13.15 -21.27 5.43
C LYS A 437 -13.31 -22.60 4.69
N LYS A 438 -12.25 -23.43 4.66
CA LYS A 438 -12.25 -24.75 4.01
C LYS A 438 -12.14 -25.92 4.96
N GLN A 439 -12.18 -25.67 6.28
CA GLN A 439 -12.05 -26.73 7.26
C GLN A 439 -13.36 -27.47 7.45
N SER A 440 -13.35 -28.79 7.38
CA SER A 440 -14.48 -29.67 7.69
C SER A 440 -14.51 -30.11 9.14
N LYS A 441 -13.45 -29.90 9.89
CA LYS A 441 -13.29 -30.26 11.29
C LYS A 441 -12.57 -29.19 12.07
N VAL A 442 -12.95 -28.98 13.33
CA VAL A 442 -12.26 -28.10 14.28
C VAL A 442 -12.17 -28.78 15.63
N GLY A 443 -11.03 -28.64 16.29
CA GLY A 443 -10.86 -29.10 17.68
C GLY A 443 -11.22 -27.98 18.65
N LEU A 444 -12.10 -28.23 19.59
CA LEU A 444 -12.36 -27.38 20.74
C LEU A 444 -11.77 -28.06 21.95
N ASN A 445 -10.69 -27.55 22.48
CA ASN A 445 -9.87 -28.18 23.51
C ASN A 445 -9.48 -29.64 23.13
N ASN A 446 -10.10 -30.65 23.72
CA ASN A 446 -9.79 -32.07 23.44
C ASN A 446 -10.85 -32.78 22.59
N GLU A 447 -11.95 -32.12 22.24
CA GLU A 447 -13.00 -32.67 21.41
C GLU A 447 -12.92 -32.18 19.97
N VAL A 448 -13.25 -33.03 18.99
CA VAL A 448 -13.22 -32.71 17.56
C VAL A 448 -14.63 -32.65 17.02
N PHE A 449 -15.01 -31.53 16.44
CA PHE A 449 -16.34 -31.29 15.88
C PHE A 449 -16.28 -31.22 14.35
N LYS A 450 -17.33 -31.77 13.71
CA LYS A 450 -17.60 -31.51 12.28
C LYS A 450 -18.12 -30.10 12.10
N VAL A 451 -17.61 -29.38 11.11
CA VAL A 451 -17.98 -28.01 10.85
C VAL A 451 -19.00 -27.94 9.73
N LYS A 452 -20.16 -27.32 10.01
CA LYS A 452 -21.09 -26.82 9.00
C LYS A 452 -20.80 -25.35 8.76
N GLN A 453 -20.16 -25.03 7.63
CA GLN A 453 -19.88 -23.65 7.24
C GLN A 453 -21.20 -22.93 6.94
N LEU A 454 -21.37 -21.75 7.52
CA LEU A 454 -22.52 -20.87 7.31
C LEU A 454 -22.04 -19.56 6.71
N ASP A 455 -22.91 -18.89 5.96
CA ASP A 455 -22.60 -17.60 5.38
C ASP A 455 -22.60 -16.49 6.44
N ALA A 456 -21.62 -15.60 6.40
CA ALA A 456 -21.49 -14.46 7.30
C ALA A 456 -22.70 -13.52 7.24
N HIS A 457 -23.45 -13.52 6.14
CA HIS A 457 -24.69 -12.74 5.98
C HIS A 457 -25.85 -13.23 6.86
N ALA A 458 -25.74 -14.41 7.46
CA ALA A 458 -26.78 -14.94 8.34
C ALA A 458 -26.86 -14.23 9.70
N LEU A 459 -25.77 -13.57 10.13
CA LEU A 459 -25.69 -12.87 11.42
C LEU A 459 -25.15 -11.47 11.18
N ASN A 460 -25.80 -10.47 11.76
CA ASN A 460 -25.43 -9.05 11.68
C ASN A 460 -24.15 -8.72 12.45
N LEU A 461 -23.13 -9.55 12.35
CA LEU A 461 -21.90 -9.38 13.10
C LEU A 461 -20.83 -8.74 12.20
N MET A 462 -20.41 -7.55 12.57
CA MET A 462 -19.25 -6.90 11.98
C MET A 462 -18.00 -7.64 12.46
N MET A 463 -17.47 -8.51 11.62
CA MET A 463 -16.24 -9.24 11.91
C MET A 463 -15.04 -8.36 11.55
N ILE A 464 -14.62 -7.54 12.50
CA ILE A 464 -13.34 -6.82 12.48
C ILE A 464 -12.36 -7.68 13.26
N GLN A 465 -11.15 -7.87 12.77
CA GLN A 465 -10.15 -8.81 13.28
C GLN A 465 -10.49 -10.30 13.00
N ASP A 466 -9.58 -11.18 13.36
CA ASP A 466 -9.78 -12.62 13.26
C ASP A 466 -10.88 -13.06 14.24
N SER A 467 -12.05 -13.29 13.71
CA SER A 467 -13.24 -13.64 14.51
C SER A 467 -13.96 -14.84 13.94
N MET A 468 -14.63 -15.54 14.85
CA MET A 468 -15.37 -16.75 14.58
C MET A 468 -16.65 -16.77 15.39
N VAL A 469 -17.74 -17.13 14.75
CA VAL A 469 -18.99 -17.46 15.44
C VAL A 469 -19.17 -18.95 15.45
N LEU A 470 -19.34 -19.50 16.63
CA LEU A 470 -19.67 -20.93 16.85
C LEU A 470 -21.12 -21.07 17.26
N ILE A 471 -21.86 -21.84 16.49
CA ILE A 471 -23.24 -22.21 16.83
C ILE A 471 -23.22 -23.65 17.33
N VAL A 472 -23.55 -23.84 18.60
CA VAL A 472 -23.56 -25.12 19.24
C VAL A 472 -24.98 -25.65 19.33
N LYS A 473 -25.16 -26.97 19.48
CA LYS A 473 -26.46 -27.62 19.43
C LYS A 473 -27.44 -27.09 20.50
N ASP A 474 -27.02 -27.08 21.77
CA ASP A 474 -27.85 -26.79 22.93
C ASP A 474 -27.05 -26.07 24.03
N ASN A 475 -27.74 -25.72 25.11
CA ASN A 475 -27.15 -25.01 26.23
C ASN A 475 -26.12 -25.90 27.00
N ASN A 476 -26.28 -27.21 27.02
CA ASN A 476 -25.31 -28.10 27.67
C ASN A 476 -23.96 -28.06 26.93
N GLN A 477 -24.01 -28.05 25.61
CA GLN A 477 -22.81 -27.92 24.79
C GLN A 477 -22.21 -26.53 24.91
N LEU A 478 -23.03 -25.46 25.00
CA LEU A 478 -22.57 -24.09 25.25
C LEU A 478 -21.84 -23.97 26.59
N GLN A 479 -22.37 -24.56 27.65
CA GLN A 479 -21.71 -24.57 28.97
C GLN A 479 -20.39 -25.36 28.96
N LYS A 480 -20.32 -26.48 28.22
CA LYS A 480 -19.03 -27.15 28.00
C LYS A 480 -18.00 -26.26 27.32
N VAL A 481 -18.39 -25.57 26.25
CA VAL A 481 -17.50 -24.63 25.55
C VAL A 481 -17.08 -23.48 26.48
N LYS A 482 -18.01 -22.93 27.28
CA LYS A 482 -17.69 -21.96 28.32
C LYS A 482 -16.66 -22.50 29.32
N GLY A 483 -16.84 -23.73 29.78
CA GLY A 483 -15.92 -24.38 30.72
C GLY A 483 -14.49 -24.55 30.20
N PHE A 484 -14.34 -24.70 28.89
CA PHE A 484 -13.00 -24.77 28.27
C PHE A 484 -12.23 -23.44 28.28
N TYR A 485 -12.94 -22.31 28.42
CA TYR A 485 -12.36 -20.96 28.28
C TYR A 485 -12.66 -20.05 29.49
N ALA A 486 -12.92 -20.65 30.65
CA ALA A 486 -13.54 -20.03 31.84
C ALA A 486 -12.73 -18.91 32.54
N HIS A 487 -11.51 -18.62 32.15
CA HIS A 487 -10.70 -17.59 32.82
C HIS A 487 -11.02 -16.14 32.41
N GLU A 488 -11.56 -15.88 31.21
CA GLU A 488 -11.71 -14.50 30.70
C GLU A 488 -13.08 -13.84 30.93
N GLN A 489 -14.20 -14.58 30.96
CA GLN A 489 -15.50 -13.98 31.30
C GLN A 489 -16.48 -15.00 31.91
N LYS A 490 -16.80 -14.84 33.17
CA LYS A 490 -17.83 -15.63 33.87
C LYS A 490 -19.25 -15.34 33.38
N ASN A 491 -19.51 -14.18 32.79
CA ASN A 491 -20.84 -13.69 32.47
C ASN A 491 -21.12 -13.77 30.97
N SER A 492 -22.35 -14.24 30.63
CA SER A 492 -22.84 -14.13 29.24
C SER A 492 -23.15 -12.67 28.91
N THR A 493 -23.02 -12.32 27.66
CA THR A 493 -23.50 -11.04 27.15
C THR A 493 -24.84 -11.26 26.46
N ILE A 494 -25.83 -10.47 26.82
CA ILE A 494 -27.14 -10.46 26.18
C ILE A 494 -27.15 -9.34 25.17
N SER A 495 -27.36 -9.66 23.89
CA SER A 495 -27.55 -8.69 22.82
C SER A 495 -29.01 -8.63 22.41
N ILE A 496 -29.58 -7.43 22.41
CA ILE A 496 -30.93 -7.13 21.98
C ILE A 496 -30.87 -6.26 20.74
N ASN A 497 -31.18 -6.84 19.60
CA ASN A 497 -31.23 -6.14 18.32
C ASN A 497 -32.68 -5.76 18.00
N PHE A 498 -32.92 -4.54 17.53
CA PHE A 498 -34.25 -4.07 17.19
C PHE A 498 -34.27 -3.03 16.07
N ASN A 499 -35.45 -2.90 15.43
CA ASN A 499 -35.69 -1.91 14.39
C ASN A 499 -36.64 -0.84 14.90
N VAL A 500 -36.50 0.40 14.42
CA VAL A 500 -37.33 1.54 14.77
C VAL A 500 -38.15 1.99 13.56
N PHE A 501 -39.46 2.03 13.71
CA PHE A 501 -40.39 2.40 12.67
C PHE A 501 -40.92 3.82 12.88
N GLY A 502 -40.86 4.64 11.82
CA GLY A 502 -41.26 6.04 11.86
C GLY A 502 -40.12 7.03 11.84
N LYS A 503 -40.42 8.33 12.06
CA LYS A 503 -39.42 9.40 11.97
C LYS A 503 -38.61 9.62 13.27
N THR A 504 -39.03 9.07 14.39
CA THR A 504 -38.40 9.25 15.70
C THR A 504 -37.30 8.22 15.92
N LYS A 505 -36.07 8.68 16.02
CA LYS A 505 -34.90 7.88 16.43
C LYS A 505 -34.60 8.11 17.91
N LEU A 506 -33.91 7.18 18.56
CA LEU A 506 -33.39 7.40 19.91
C LEU A 506 -32.46 8.60 19.93
N THR A 507 -32.73 9.56 20.80
CA THR A 507 -31.84 10.71 21.02
C THR A 507 -30.62 10.29 21.82
N THR A 508 -29.53 11.05 21.69
CA THR A 508 -28.29 10.79 22.46
C THR A 508 -28.54 10.75 23.98
N SER A 509 -29.46 11.62 24.49
CA SER A 509 -29.82 11.60 25.90
C SER A 509 -30.59 10.36 26.33
N GLN A 510 -31.46 9.81 25.46
CA GLN A 510 -32.17 8.56 25.71
C GLN A 510 -31.22 7.36 25.68
N ILE A 511 -30.29 7.33 24.72
CA ILE A 511 -29.23 6.31 24.64
C ILE A 511 -28.40 6.33 25.92
N GLN A 512 -27.92 7.49 26.38
CA GLN A 512 -27.14 7.61 27.60
C GLN A 512 -27.93 7.20 28.85
N LYS A 513 -29.22 7.52 28.92
CA LYS A 513 -30.09 7.15 30.05
C LYS A 513 -30.30 5.63 30.12
N LEU A 514 -30.56 4.97 28.98
CA LEU A 514 -30.72 3.53 28.90
C LEU A 514 -29.38 2.81 29.20
N SER A 515 -28.27 3.32 28.63
CA SER A 515 -26.93 2.79 28.87
C SER A 515 -26.56 2.81 30.35
N LYS A 516 -26.80 3.94 31.06
CA LYS A 516 -26.54 4.02 32.50
C LYS A 516 -27.47 3.18 33.33
N LYS A 517 -28.76 3.08 32.94
CA LYS A 517 -29.76 2.31 33.72
C LYS A 517 -29.50 0.82 33.73
N TYR A 518 -29.02 0.28 32.61
CA TYR A 518 -28.84 -1.16 32.42
C TYR A 518 -27.38 -1.60 32.31
N ASP A 519 -26.43 -0.68 32.51
CA ASP A 519 -24.99 -0.91 32.27
C ASP A 519 -24.75 -1.55 30.90
N ALA A 520 -25.41 -0.97 29.87
CA ALA A 520 -25.47 -1.51 28.53
C ALA A 520 -24.75 -0.62 27.53
N SER A 521 -24.09 -1.21 26.54
CA SER A 521 -23.65 -0.49 25.35
C SER A 521 -24.77 -0.49 24.30
N ILE A 522 -25.07 0.69 23.73
CA ILE A 522 -26.09 0.83 22.69
C ILE A 522 -25.42 1.42 21.44
N ASN A 523 -25.40 0.67 20.38
CA ASN A 523 -24.86 1.07 19.10
C ASN A 523 -25.99 1.30 18.10
N SER A 524 -25.98 2.42 17.39
CA SER A 524 -26.93 2.66 16.30
C SER A 524 -26.29 2.34 14.96
N LYS A 525 -27.07 1.79 14.02
CA LYS A 525 -26.65 1.56 12.63
C LYS A 525 -26.09 2.83 12.00
N SER A 526 -26.70 3.98 12.24
CA SER A 526 -26.25 5.26 11.70
C SER A 526 -24.87 5.68 12.23
N GLU A 527 -24.59 5.45 13.51
CA GLU A 527 -23.26 5.73 14.09
C GLU A 527 -22.20 4.77 13.58
N MET A 528 -22.52 3.48 13.50
CA MET A 528 -21.59 2.48 12.95
C MET A 528 -21.28 2.76 11.47
N LEU A 529 -22.28 3.12 10.67
CA LEU A 529 -22.08 3.55 9.28
C LEU A 529 -21.18 4.78 9.20
N MET A 530 -21.42 5.78 10.07
CA MET A 530 -20.62 7.00 10.10
C MET A 530 -19.15 6.72 10.46
N VAL A 531 -18.89 5.87 11.46
CA VAL A 531 -17.53 5.46 11.82
C VAL A 531 -16.85 4.72 10.67
N TRP A 532 -17.59 3.82 10.01
CA TRP A 532 -17.10 3.08 8.85
C TRP A 532 -16.75 3.99 7.67
N ASP A 533 -17.63 4.93 7.34
CA ASP A 533 -17.43 5.90 6.26
C ASP A 533 -16.21 6.80 6.54
N ARG A 534 -16.01 7.18 7.80
CA ARG A 534 -14.84 7.95 8.21
C ARG A 534 -13.54 7.16 8.04
N LEU A 535 -13.53 5.89 8.46
CA LEU A 535 -12.35 5.03 8.37
C LEU A 535 -12.02 4.70 6.90
N THR A 536 -13.02 4.24 6.13
CA THR A 536 -12.83 3.88 4.72
C THR A 536 -12.52 5.09 3.84
N GLY A 537 -13.18 6.22 4.11
CA GLY A 537 -12.88 7.50 3.45
C GLY A 537 -11.43 7.96 3.66
N GLY A 538 -10.90 7.77 4.88
CA GLY A 538 -9.49 8.03 5.19
C GLY A 538 -8.54 7.16 4.38
N LEU A 539 -8.80 5.85 4.32
CA LEU A 539 -8.01 4.90 3.54
C LEU A 539 -8.04 5.21 2.04
N ILE A 540 -9.22 5.54 1.49
CA ILE A 540 -9.37 5.91 0.08
C ILE A 540 -8.57 7.17 -0.24
N PHE A 541 -8.65 8.17 0.62
CA PHE A 541 -7.91 9.42 0.44
C PHE A 541 -6.39 9.18 0.42
N VAL A 542 -5.87 8.52 1.45
CA VAL A 542 -4.43 8.22 1.56
C VAL A 542 -3.96 7.34 0.42
N GLY A 543 -4.69 6.27 0.10
CA GLY A 543 -4.37 5.38 -1.01
C GLY A 543 -4.36 6.09 -2.37
N GLY A 544 -5.30 7.01 -2.59
CA GLY A 544 -5.34 7.86 -3.79
C GLY A 544 -4.12 8.77 -3.89
N VAL A 545 -3.76 9.47 -2.81
CA VAL A 545 -2.58 10.34 -2.77
C VAL A 545 -1.30 9.55 -3.02
N VAL A 546 -1.10 8.43 -2.33
CA VAL A 546 0.07 7.56 -2.51
C VAL A 546 0.15 7.05 -3.95
N SER A 547 -0.98 6.67 -4.56
CA SER A 547 -1.01 6.24 -5.96
C SER A 547 -0.55 7.33 -6.92
N ILE A 548 -0.98 8.59 -6.71
CA ILE A 548 -0.56 9.74 -7.53
C ILE A 548 0.96 9.95 -7.42
N VAL A 549 1.49 9.89 -6.20
CA VAL A 549 2.95 10.04 -5.95
C VAL A 549 3.75 8.94 -6.65
N LEU A 550 3.29 7.69 -6.57
CA LEU A 550 3.95 6.57 -7.24
C LEU A 550 3.92 6.73 -8.77
N VAL A 551 2.80 7.18 -9.35
CA VAL A 551 2.68 7.49 -10.79
C VAL A 551 3.72 8.53 -11.21
N ILE A 552 3.83 9.63 -10.45
CA ILE A 552 4.81 10.68 -10.71
C ILE A 552 6.24 10.15 -10.60
N GLY A 553 6.52 9.35 -9.57
CA GLY A 553 7.83 8.75 -9.37
C GLY A 553 8.24 7.79 -10.48
N ILE A 554 7.31 6.92 -10.93
CA ILE A 554 7.55 6.02 -12.08
C ILE A 554 7.81 6.83 -13.35
N PHE A 555 6.99 7.86 -13.62
CA PHE A 555 7.18 8.73 -14.77
C PHE A 555 8.56 9.40 -14.75
N LEU A 556 8.98 9.95 -13.63
CA LEU A 556 10.29 10.56 -13.45
C LEU A 556 11.43 9.58 -13.69
N MET A 557 11.36 8.40 -13.11
CA MET A 557 12.39 7.39 -13.30
C MET A 557 12.48 6.96 -14.76
N MET A 558 11.35 6.74 -15.44
CA MET A 558 11.32 6.43 -16.86
C MET A 558 11.89 7.58 -17.71
N TYR A 559 11.51 8.81 -17.40
CA TYR A 559 11.98 9.99 -18.09
C TYR A 559 13.51 10.13 -18.01
N TYR A 560 14.05 10.20 -16.79
CA TYR A 560 15.50 10.35 -16.62
C TYR A 560 16.28 9.18 -17.17
N LYS A 561 15.72 7.98 -17.08
CA LYS A 561 16.34 6.80 -17.66
C LYS A 561 16.46 6.90 -19.17
N GLN A 562 15.38 7.29 -19.85
CA GLN A 562 15.41 7.42 -21.32
C GLN A 562 16.30 8.57 -21.77
N VAL A 563 16.26 9.70 -21.08
CA VAL A 563 17.16 10.84 -21.38
C VAL A 563 18.62 10.44 -21.19
N SER A 564 18.96 9.73 -20.08
CA SER A 564 20.31 9.21 -19.85
C SER A 564 20.79 8.31 -20.96
N GLU A 565 19.95 7.39 -21.39
CA GLU A 565 20.31 6.47 -22.46
C GLU A 565 20.45 7.16 -23.81
N ALA A 566 19.65 8.21 -24.08
CA ALA A 566 19.81 9.01 -25.28
C ALA A 566 21.20 9.61 -25.37
N TYR A 567 21.69 10.23 -24.28
CA TYR A 567 23.04 10.80 -24.23
C TYR A 567 24.15 9.73 -24.26
N ALA A 568 23.97 8.62 -23.56
CA ALA A 568 25.00 7.58 -23.49
C ALA A 568 25.20 6.83 -24.83
N ASN A 569 24.13 6.73 -25.63
CA ASN A 569 24.15 5.96 -26.87
C ASN A 569 24.47 6.79 -28.13
N GLN A 570 24.73 8.08 -28.02
CA GLN A 570 25.06 8.93 -29.17
C GLN A 570 26.22 8.38 -30.01
N HIS A 571 27.30 8.00 -29.34
CA HIS A 571 28.46 7.39 -30.00
C HIS A 571 28.14 6.10 -30.76
N ASN A 572 27.28 5.25 -30.18
CA ASN A 572 26.87 4.01 -30.83
C ASN A 572 26.02 4.29 -32.09
N TYR A 573 25.26 5.37 -32.12
CA TYR A 573 24.50 5.79 -33.31
C TYR A 573 25.43 6.27 -34.44
N ASP A 574 26.47 6.98 -34.08
CA ASP A 574 27.49 7.43 -35.07
C ASP A 574 28.22 6.23 -35.67
N ILE A 575 28.53 5.20 -34.88
CA ILE A 575 29.09 3.95 -35.36
C ILE A 575 28.12 3.23 -36.31
N MET A 576 26.84 3.11 -35.94
CA MET A 576 25.84 2.47 -36.79
C MET A 576 25.69 3.18 -38.15
N LYS A 577 25.77 4.51 -38.17
CA LYS A 577 25.78 5.31 -39.42
C LYS A 577 27.01 5.03 -40.26
N LYS A 578 28.20 4.99 -39.65
CA LYS A 578 29.44 4.67 -40.31
C LYS A 578 29.43 3.26 -40.93
N LEU A 579 28.64 2.35 -40.33
CA LEU A 579 28.38 1.02 -40.86
C LEU A 579 27.30 0.97 -41.97
N GLY A 580 26.81 2.14 -42.43
CA GLY A 580 25.86 2.23 -43.56
C GLY A 580 24.39 2.04 -43.20
N LEU A 581 24.04 2.07 -41.91
CA LEU A 581 22.64 1.95 -41.47
C LEU A 581 21.90 3.29 -41.68
N ASP A 582 20.76 3.24 -42.36
CA ASP A 582 19.86 4.38 -42.53
C ASP A 582 19.24 4.83 -41.21
N ASN A 583 18.95 6.13 -41.10
CA ASN A 583 18.35 6.73 -39.91
C ASN A 583 17.02 6.08 -39.50
N GLY A 584 16.19 5.68 -40.44
CA GLY A 584 14.93 5.00 -40.17
C GLY A 584 15.13 3.61 -39.56
N ARG A 585 16.12 2.87 -40.00
CA ARG A 585 16.51 1.56 -39.43
C ARG A 585 17.09 1.72 -38.03
N ILE A 586 17.96 2.69 -37.80
CA ILE A 586 18.52 3.01 -36.48
C ILE A 586 17.39 3.36 -35.50
N ALA A 587 16.47 4.22 -35.88
CA ALA A 587 15.32 4.60 -35.05
C ALA A 587 14.43 3.41 -34.71
N LYS A 588 14.20 2.49 -35.66
CA LYS A 588 13.40 1.26 -35.44
C LYS A 588 14.09 0.28 -34.49
N ILE A 589 15.39 0.05 -34.67
CA ILE A 589 16.19 -0.81 -33.78
C ILE A 589 16.14 -0.29 -32.36
N THR A 590 16.39 1.00 -32.18
CA THR A 590 16.38 1.67 -30.88
C THR A 590 15.02 1.60 -30.21
N ARG A 591 13.94 1.88 -30.95
CA ARG A 591 12.58 1.81 -30.43
C ARG A 591 12.27 0.38 -29.94
N ASN A 592 12.64 -0.66 -30.70
CA ASN A 592 12.42 -2.05 -30.30
C ASN A 592 13.22 -2.40 -29.03
N GLN A 593 14.47 -1.94 -28.91
CA GLN A 593 15.29 -2.13 -27.72
C GLN A 593 14.63 -1.49 -26.48
N MET A 594 14.16 -0.23 -26.62
CA MET A 594 13.49 0.48 -25.53
C MET A 594 12.16 -0.18 -25.15
N THR A 595 11.35 -0.58 -26.13
CA THR A 595 10.08 -1.28 -25.85
C THR A 595 10.31 -2.54 -25.02
N PHE A 596 11.29 -3.35 -25.40
CA PHE A 596 11.63 -4.55 -24.65
C PHE A 596 12.14 -4.23 -23.23
N LEU A 597 13.03 -3.25 -23.11
CA LEU A 597 13.60 -2.84 -21.83
C LEU A 597 12.53 -2.38 -20.83
N PHE A 598 11.55 -1.62 -21.30
CA PHE A 598 10.47 -1.10 -20.45
C PHE A 598 9.28 -2.06 -20.30
N ALA A 599 9.17 -3.11 -21.14
CA ALA A 599 8.17 -4.15 -20.95
C ALA A 599 8.49 -5.07 -19.75
N ILE A 600 9.78 -5.33 -19.49
CA ILE A 600 10.21 -6.21 -18.40
C ILE A 600 9.69 -5.76 -17.02
N PRO A 601 9.86 -4.49 -16.58
CA PRO A 601 9.42 -4.05 -15.27
C PRO A 601 7.93 -4.27 -15.02
N ILE A 602 7.07 -3.89 -15.96
CA ILE A 602 5.63 -4.04 -15.79
C ILE A 602 5.21 -5.52 -15.77
N THR A 603 5.82 -6.37 -16.61
CA THR A 603 5.54 -7.81 -16.62
C THR A 603 5.90 -8.45 -15.28
N VAL A 604 7.07 -8.15 -14.73
CA VAL A 604 7.50 -8.68 -13.43
C VAL A 604 6.64 -8.12 -12.30
N ALA A 605 6.24 -6.84 -12.37
CA ALA A 605 5.32 -6.26 -11.41
C ALA A 605 3.95 -6.95 -11.40
N LEU A 606 3.42 -7.32 -12.57
CA LEU A 606 2.17 -8.09 -12.68
C LEU A 606 2.31 -9.48 -12.04
N ILE A 607 3.45 -10.14 -12.21
CA ILE A 607 3.73 -11.45 -11.56
C ILE A 607 3.77 -11.26 -10.04
N HIS A 608 4.49 -10.25 -9.52
CA HIS A 608 4.56 -9.96 -8.09
C HIS A 608 3.18 -9.73 -7.49
N THR A 609 2.36 -8.90 -8.15
CA THR A 609 1.03 -8.54 -7.64
C THR A 609 0.04 -9.69 -7.73
N LEU A 610 0.11 -10.52 -8.77
CA LEU A 610 -0.72 -11.72 -8.89
C LEU A 610 -0.45 -12.70 -7.74
N ILE A 611 0.82 -12.96 -7.44
CA ILE A 611 1.21 -13.89 -6.36
C ILE A 611 0.87 -13.30 -4.99
N SER A 612 1.07 -11.99 -4.79
CA SER A 612 0.77 -11.32 -3.51
C SER A 612 -0.73 -11.02 -3.31
N SER A 613 -1.59 -11.27 -4.31
CA SER A 613 -3.01 -10.93 -4.23
C SER A 613 -3.73 -11.57 -3.02
N ASN A 614 -3.35 -12.79 -2.66
CA ASN A 614 -3.95 -13.49 -1.52
C ASN A 614 -3.63 -12.81 -0.18
N ILE A 615 -2.39 -12.43 0.07
CA ILE A 615 -2.00 -11.76 1.32
C ILE A 615 -2.60 -10.35 1.38
N VAL A 616 -2.70 -9.64 0.25
CA VAL A 616 -3.35 -8.32 0.15
C VAL A 616 -4.85 -8.43 0.47
N TYR A 617 -5.54 -9.44 -0.07
CA TYR A 617 -6.95 -9.70 0.25
C TYR A 617 -7.14 -10.02 1.74
N THR A 618 -6.25 -10.80 2.34
CA THR A 618 -6.30 -11.10 3.78
C THR A 618 -6.14 -9.83 4.63
N LEU A 619 -5.31 -8.88 4.22
CA LEU A 619 -5.21 -7.59 4.91
C LEU A 619 -6.48 -6.73 4.79
N LEU A 620 -7.16 -6.77 3.66
CA LEU A 620 -8.45 -6.10 3.49
C LEU A 620 -9.54 -6.71 4.39
N ASN A 621 -9.48 -8.03 4.62
CA ASN A 621 -10.37 -8.69 5.58
C ASN A 621 -10.18 -8.17 7.01
N MET A 622 -8.97 -7.70 7.38
CA MET A 622 -8.70 -7.11 8.70
C MET A 622 -9.55 -5.87 8.97
N ILE A 623 -9.87 -5.11 7.96
CA ILE A 623 -10.72 -3.93 8.03
C ILE A 623 -12.17 -4.23 7.64
N GLY A 624 -12.57 -5.51 7.58
CA GLY A 624 -13.95 -5.93 7.33
C GLY A 624 -14.36 -6.03 5.85
N ILE A 625 -13.43 -5.81 4.90
CA ILE A 625 -13.70 -5.94 3.46
C ILE A 625 -13.56 -7.40 3.04
N ASN A 626 -14.69 -8.12 2.96
CA ASN A 626 -14.71 -9.56 2.78
C ASN A 626 -15.17 -10.04 1.39
N ASN A 627 -15.53 -9.13 0.48
CA ASN A 627 -16.05 -9.49 -0.83
C ASN A 627 -14.93 -9.80 -1.83
N HIS A 628 -14.63 -11.09 -2.00
CA HIS A 628 -13.58 -11.56 -2.91
C HIS A 628 -13.84 -11.18 -4.38
N HIS A 629 -15.11 -11.14 -4.82
CA HIS A 629 -15.47 -10.75 -6.19
C HIS A 629 -15.17 -9.27 -6.45
N ILE A 630 -15.51 -8.37 -5.50
CA ILE A 630 -15.17 -6.95 -5.58
C ILE A 630 -13.65 -6.77 -5.60
N PHE A 631 -12.91 -7.53 -4.78
CA PHE A 631 -11.45 -7.50 -4.79
C PHE A 631 -10.87 -7.89 -6.16
N LEU A 632 -11.26 -9.03 -6.73
CA LEU A 632 -10.74 -9.49 -8.02
C LEU A 632 -11.06 -8.52 -9.16
N THR A 633 -12.29 -8.02 -9.22
CA THR A 633 -12.67 -7.05 -10.25
C THR A 633 -11.95 -5.70 -10.08
N SER A 634 -11.67 -5.27 -8.85
CA SER A 634 -10.87 -4.08 -8.56
C SER A 634 -9.40 -4.28 -8.92
N TYR A 635 -8.85 -5.47 -8.66
CA TYR A 635 -7.49 -5.84 -9.07
C TYR A 635 -7.32 -5.79 -10.59
N VAL A 636 -8.24 -6.41 -11.34
CA VAL A 636 -8.21 -6.39 -12.81
C VAL A 636 -8.32 -4.94 -13.33
N LEU A 637 -9.21 -4.14 -12.74
CA LEU A 637 -9.37 -2.74 -13.11
C LEU A 637 -8.09 -1.93 -12.83
N ALA A 638 -7.46 -2.12 -11.68
CA ALA A 638 -6.18 -1.49 -11.33
C ALA A 638 -5.07 -1.86 -12.32
N VAL A 639 -4.96 -3.14 -12.69
CA VAL A 639 -4.00 -3.62 -13.69
C VAL A 639 -4.22 -2.96 -15.04
N ILE A 640 -5.47 -2.84 -15.51
CA ILE A 640 -5.80 -2.19 -16.78
C ILE A 640 -5.41 -0.70 -16.73
N ILE A 641 -5.83 0.03 -15.70
CA ILE A 641 -5.53 1.45 -15.52
C ILE A 641 -4.02 1.69 -15.55
N ILE A 642 -3.28 0.91 -14.75
CA ILE A 642 -1.83 1.12 -14.62
C ILE A 642 -1.09 0.71 -15.88
N SER A 643 -1.49 -0.37 -16.54
CA SER A 643 -0.91 -0.77 -17.82
C SER A 643 -1.11 0.31 -18.89
N PHE A 644 -2.28 0.93 -18.94
CA PHE A 644 -2.58 2.05 -19.84
C PHE A 644 -1.73 3.27 -19.51
N LEU A 645 -1.68 3.68 -18.24
CA LEU A 645 -0.85 4.81 -17.77
C LEU A 645 0.63 4.56 -18.06
N TYR A 646 1.13 3.37 -17.77
CA TYR A 646 2.52 2.99 -18.02
C TYR A 646 2.87 3.08 -19.51
N MET A 647 1.97 2.61 -20.39
CA MET A 647 2.15 2.72 -21.84
C MET A 647 2.13 4.17 -22.32
N ALA A 648 1.25 5.01 -21.76
CA ALA A 648 1.21 6.44 -22.06
C ALA A 648 2.51 7.14 -21.65
N MET A 649 2.99 6.88 -20.42
CA MET A 649 4.28 7.39 -19.94
C MET A 649 5.44 6.95 -20.83
N TYR A 650 5.46 5.67 -21.23
CA TYR A 650 6.48 5.15 -22.15
C TYR A 650 6.46 5.86 -23.50
N LYS A 651 5.28 6.10 -24.10
CA LYS A 651 5.17 6.84 -25.37
C LYS A 651 5.69 8.26 -25.26
N ILE A 652 5.30 8.99 -24.20
CA ILE A 652 5.74 10.36 -23.95
C ILE A 652 7.27 10.43 -23.81
N THR A 653 7.84 9.57 -22.96
CA THR A 653 9.27 9.56 -22.70
C THR A 653 10.07 9.07 -23.90
N SER A 654 9.54 8.15 -24.71
CA SER A 654 10.14 7.69 -25.97
C SER A 654 10.17 8.79 -27.04
N TYR A 655 9.16 9.65 -27.09
CA TYR A 655 9.18 10.84 -27.97
C TYR A 655 10.30 11.80 -27.58
N ILE A 656 10.46 12.06 -26.29
CA ILE A 656 11.53 12.92 -25.77
C ILE A 656 12.91 12.31 -26.06
N TYR A 657 13.08 11.01 -25.89
CA TYR A 657 14.28 10.27 -26.26
C TYR A 657 14.66 10.54 -27.73
N ALA A 658 13.71 10.38 -28.64
CA ALA A 658 13.92 10.66 -30.06
C ALA A 658 14.33 12.11 -30.33
N LYS A 659 13.68 13.08 -29.63
CA LYS A 659 14.00 14.50 -29.74
C LYS A 659 15.42 14.83 -29.28
N VAL A 660 15.88 14.24 -28.16
CA VAL A 660 17.25 14.44 -27.65
C VAL A 660 18.29 13.96 -28.66
N ILE A 661 18.03 12.85 -29.33
CA ILE A 661 18.93 12.32 -30.38
C ILE A 661 18.97 13.23 -31.61
N HIS A 662 17.83 13.85 -31.98
CA HIS A 662 17.75 14.71 -33.16
C HIS A 662 18.20 16.16 -32.93
N GLN A 663 18.01 16.75 -31.73
CA GLN A 663 18.30 18.17 -31.46
C GLN A 663 19.79 18.55 -31.44
N GLN A 664 20.74 17.64 -31.31
CA GLN A 664 22.16 17.92 -31.35
C GLN A 664 22.74 17.86 -32.78
N ARG A 665 21.87 17.83 -33.78
CA ARG A 665 22.26 17.87 -35.22
C ARG A 665 22.32 19.26 -35.84
N ASN A 666 21.68 20.24 -35.18
CA ASN A 666 21.74 21.65 -35.55
C ASN A 666 22.59 22.40 -34.53
#